data_00b5649665bd46ab25a934e1ae7fc095
#
_entry.id   00b5649665bd46ab25a934e1ae7fc095
#
_cell.length_a   1.000
_cell.length_b   1.000
_cell.length_c   1.000
_cell.angle_alpha   90.00
_cell.angle_beta   90.00
_cell.angle_gamma   90.00
#
_symmetry.space_group_name_H-M   'P 1'
#
loop_
_entity.id
_entity.type
_entity.pdbx_description
1 polymer ?
#
loop_
_entity_poly.entity_id
_entity_poly.type
_entity_poly.pdbx_seq_one_letter_code
_entity_poly.pdbx_strand_id
1 'polypeptide(L)'
;MQKKLFLTVVMFLIGMLMTGAYAQTHTVSGLVKDKEMGDPLVGVSVSVKGTKNATMTDLNGNYTIKTSPNDILVFKYVGMKDAEESVGDRKIINVLLVPNAESLGEVVVTAMGIKRQSETLTYSAQTVGGKDVNDIKSINMINSLQGKSAGLQITPNSTGAGGSSKILFRGNKSISGSNQPLIVIDGVPTMTNITGAQSSEDYGGKRDGGDVMSTINPDDIASITLLKGAAASALYGAVAANGAIMITTKSAMAGKVSINVSSNTTMETPMIMPKFQTMYGGGDEGTYSWGDKLSSKSKNYAEEFFRTGFTTNNSISLAGGNDNFKAYFSYGNVYSQGMTPENTYRSHNLNSKVDFKVLDNIYVDFSAKYSNQYSKNQAAAGYLWNPLTGAYLVPRGTDWNYYKENFEVYDPSRGCNVQNWTNTKQQQFGNPYWMLNRQTPISERNRYEFGGSVKWDITPDLNIQGRMRYERGEDHFIHNAYASSVGDYYPMGRMKNNRYFSNQLYGDVLVNYNHTWGDWALTATAGSSFTKTKTSHVDLWGEGTKFTSPAGAGNVYYPNIFTPNNYYKNMSRIFDDDAFETEKRLNAVFATAQVGFKEAVFLDLSARNDWSSTLAFTESCSFFYPSVGASVLLNKLVPMGEQVNLFKFRGSYSIVGNDVPIYMSNLRYRFEKDSPGAIKAPDKAPFRTLKPEKTHSLEFGFDGTFFNNRLDFSFTYYKTNTKNQFFSVSAPYESGLRNRYVNAGNVQNQGFEASVGWHQQFNDDFAWSTNFNISYNENKIKELVEGLENGLTIASWQSAKVVLNEGGSYGDLYVRQIQRDADGKPVKNADGKPVLMGDSMEDMKYAGNMNAKVNFGWTNTFHYKDFTLSFLIDGKFGGRVLSATEATLDGWGVSERTGDARNAGKVVVDGVEFAPQAWYTTVGASNFNSPYATEFYVYKGTNVRMRELSLGYTFRNLFGNGKNLTAALIARNLFFFYKDAPCDPDVSMGTGNGVQGVDIFNLPSSRSLGLNLKLNF
;
A
#
# COMPACT_ATOMS: atom_id res chain seq x y z
N MET A 1 -57.42 81.85 -16.11
CA MET A 1 -56.96 81.32 -14.75
C MET A 1 -57.27 79.84 -14.45
N GLN A 2 -58.20 79.15 -15.10
CA GLN A 2 -58.57 77.75 -14.79
C GLN A 2 -57.59 76.73 -15.28
N LYS A 3 -56.81 76.97 -16.38
CA LYS A 3 -55.75 75.96 -16.80
C LYS A 3 -54.51 75.92 -15.97
N LYS A 4 -54.13 76.99 -15.25
CA LYS A 4 -53.01 76.99 -14.33
C LYS A 4 -53.37 76.28 -12.95
N LEU A 5 -54.62 76.41 -12.54
CA LEU A 5 -55.06 75.72 -11.27
C LEU A 5 -55.12 74.19 -11.48
N PHE A 6 -55.55 73.72 -12.69
CA PHE A 6 -55.60 72.30 -12.99
C PHE A 6 -54.22 71.64 -13.05
N LEU A 7 -53.22 72.37 -13.63
CA LEU A 7 -51.84 71.88 -13.72
C LEU A 7 -51.16 71.82 -12.38
N THR A 8 -51.52 72.78 -11.44
CA THR A 8 -50.98 72.80 -10.06
C THR A 8 -51.57 71.67 -9.22
N VAL A 9 -52.86 71.35 -9.38
CA VAL A 9 -53.58 70.29 -8.69
C VAL A 9 -53.06 68.92 -9.19
N VAL A 10 -52.84 68.77 -10.49
CA VAL A 10 -52.26 67.53 -11.08
C VAL A 10 -50.80 67.34 -10.66
N MET A 11 -49.96 68.38 -10.54
CA MET A 11 -48.62 68.28 -9.99
C MET A 11 -48.60 67.97 -8.50
N PHE A 12 -49.57 68.44 -7.71
CA PHE A 12 -49.74 68.16 -6.30
C PHE A 12 -50.22 66.71 -6.06
N LEU A 13 -51.09 66.20 -6.94
CA LEU A 13 -51.57 64.79 -6.89
C LEU A 13 -50.45 63.83 -7.38
N ILE A 14 -49.63 64.19 -8.35
CA ILE A 14 -48.45 63.43 -8.78
C ILE A 14 -47.37 63.48 -7.71
N GLY A 15 -47.18 64.56 -6.97
CA GLY A 15 -46.26 64.67 -5.82
C GLY A 15 -46.74 63.86 -4.61
N MET A 16 -48.00 63.61 -4.41
CA MET A 16 -48.52 62.71 -3.34
C MET A 16 -48.47 61.23 -3.69
N LEU A 17 -48.35 60.88 -5.00
CA LEU A 17 -48.15 59.50 -5.45
C LEU A 17 -46.71 59.07 -5.47
N MET A 18 -45.76 59.96 -5.18
CA MET A 18 -44.32 59.69 -5.09
C MET A 18 -43.77 59.61 -3.67
N THR A 19 -44.63 59.50 -2.63
CA THR A 19 -44.16 59.04 -1.33
C THR A 19 -43.95 57.53 -1.37
N GLY A 20 -42.84 57.13 -2.03
CA GLY A 20 -42.33 55.76 -1.89
C GLY A 20 -42.18 55.48 -0.39
N ALA A 21 -42.79 54.41 0.06
CA ALA A 21 -42.57 53.87 1.38
C ALA A 21 -41.08 53.51 1.46
N TYR A 22 -40.29 54.32 2.11
CA TYR A 22 -38.95 53.94 2.54
C TYR A 22 -39.15 52.82 3.58
N ALA A 23 -38.96 51.58 3.17
CA ALA A 23 -38.88 50.48 4.12
C ALA A 23 -37.79 50.85 5.13
N GLN A 24 -38.14 51.00 6.40
CA GLN A 24 -37.18 51.25 7.46
C GLN A 24 -36.27 50.06 7.56
N THR A 25 -35.08 50.15 6.98
CA THR A 25 -34.06 49.15 7.15
C THR A 25 -33.37 49.38 8.48
N HIS A 26 -33.23 48.29 9.25
CA HIS A 26 -32.44 48.30 10.47
C HIS A 26 -31.27 47.32 10.34
N THR A 27 -30.30 47.44 11.23
CA THR A 27 -29.17 46.56 11.25
C THR A 27 -29.45 45.40 12.19
N VAL A 28 -29.34 44.17 11.66
CA VAL A 28 -29.41 42.91 12.45
C VAL A 28 -28.02 42.35 12.58
N SER A 29 -27.69 41.93 13.78
CA SER A 29 -26.46 41.20 14.10
C SER A 29 -26.81 39.86 14.78
N GLY A 30 -25.84 38.96 14.85
CA GLY A 30 -26.02 37.68 15.55
C GLY A 30 -24.84 36.79 15.48
N LEU A 31 -24.90 35.67 16.16
CA LEU A 31 -23.90 34.65 16.27
C LEU A 31 -24.38 33.35 15.64
N VAL A 32 -23.63 32.78 14.71
CA VAL A 32 -23.94 31.50 14.11
C VAL A 32 -23.01 30.43 14.67
N LYS A 33 -23.58 29.33 15.19
CA LYS A 33 -22.84 28.22 15.79
C LYS A 33 -23.25 26.88 15.18
N ASP A 34 -22.36 25.92 15.28
CA ASP A 34 -22.66 24.51 15.06
C ASP A 34 -23.55 24.00 16.23
N LYS A 35 -24.67 23.32 15.91
CA LYS A 35 -25.57 22.79 16.91
C LYS A 35 -24.98 21.62 17.70
N GLU A 36 -24.12 20.81 17.08
CA GLU A 36 -23.52 19.60 17.68
C GLU A 36 -22.24 19.91 18.44
N MET A 37 -21.37 20.75 17.86
CA MET A 37 -20.06 21.08 18.45
C MET A 37 -20.12 22.34 19.35
N GLY A 38 -21.17 23.17 19.20
CA GLY A 38 -21.28 24.46 19.94
C GLY A 38 -20.29 25.52 19.48
N ASP A 39 -19.46 25.23 18.46
CA ASP A 39 -18.43 26.12 17.97
C ASP A 39 -19.01 27.22 17.06
N PRO A 40 -18.48 28.45 17.09
CA PRO A 40 -18.85 29.49 16.15
C PRO A 40 -18.46 29.12 14.73
N LEU A 41 -19.38 29.29 13.77
CA LEU A 41 -19.17 29.00 12.37
C LEU A 41 -18.69 30.25 11.61
N VAL A 42 -17.47 30.17 11.11
CA VAL A 42 -16.80 31.24 10.35
C VAL A 42 -17.14 31.10 8.87
N GLY A 43 -17.44 32.24 8.20
CA GLY A 43 -17.70 32.24 6.75
C GLY A 43 -19.06 31.72 6.35
N VAL A 44 -20.04 31.65 7.27
CA VAL A 44 -21.43 31.38 6.93
C VAL A 44 -21.98 32.51 6.08
N SER A 45 -22.48 32.21 4.89
CA SER A 45 -23.18 33.17 4.04
C SER A 45 -24.53 33.49 4.64
N VAL A 46 -24.75 34.75 5.01
CA VAL A 46 -26.03 35.29 5.51
C VAL A 46 -26.61 36.23 4.47
N SER A 47 -27.71 35.87 3.86
CA SER A 47 -28.31 36.65 2.78
C SER A 47 -29.78 36.94 3.04
N VAL A 48 -30.28 38.06 2.54
CA VAL A 48 -31.70 38.37 2.52
C VAL A 48 -32.34 37.61 1.36
N LYS A 49 -33.34 36.77 1.65
CA LYS A 49 -34.00 35.90 0.67
C LYS A 49 -34.56 36.72 -0.51
N GLY A 50 -34.21 36.28 -1.73
CA GLY A 50 -34.66 36.91 -2.96
C GLY A 50 -33.94 38.22 -3.34
N THR A 51 -32.88 38.61 -2.62
CA THR A 51 -32.12 39.84 -2.92
C THR A 51 -30.61 39.50 -3.09
N LYS A 52 -29.82 40.48 -3.53
CA LYS A 52 -28.36 40.40 -3.59
C LYS A 52 -27.67 40.89 -2.30
N ASN A 53 -28.42 41.21 -1.27
CA ASN A 53 -27.88 41.71 -0.03
C ASN A 53 -27.41 40.52 0.80
N ALA A 54 -26.10 40.38 0.98
CA ALA A 54 -25.48 39.28 1.73
C ALA A 54 -24.26 39.76 2.51
N THR A 55 -23.96 39.06 3.60
CA THR A 55 -22.74 39.19 4.40
C THR A 55 -22.22 37.80 4.78
N MET A 56 -21.04 37.74 5.39
CA MET A 56 -20.50 36.50 5.96
C MET A 56 -20.18 36.65 7.45
N THR A 57 -20.20 35.54 8.17
CA THR A 57 -19.80 35.54 9.58
C THR A 57 -18.29 35.73 9.73
N ASP A 58 -17.91 36.49 10.73
CA ASP A 58 -16.50 36.74 11.13
C ASP A 58 -15.86 35.53 11.83
N LEU A 59 -14.60 35.69 12.31
CA LEU A 59 -13.83 34.65 13.00
C LEU A 59 -14.47 34.14 14.30
N ASN A 60 -15.38 34.91 14.88
CA ASN A 60 -16.12 34.55 16.09
C ASN A 60 -17.53 34.08 15.76
N GLY A 61 -17.87 33.86 14.46
CA GLY A 61 -19.20 33.48 14.03
C GLY A 61 -20.21 34.60 14.01
N ASN A 62 -19.81 35.86 14.25
CA ASN A 62 -20.73 36.99 14.27
C ASN A 62 -20.97 37.53 12.86
N TYR A 63 -22.17 38.00 12.60
CA TYR A 63 -22.55 38.68 11.36
C TYR A 63 -23.28 39.96 11.63
N THR A 64 -23.28 40.83 10.67
CA THR A 64 -24.07 42.08 10.68
C THR A 64 -24.58 42.36 9.28
N ILE A 65 -25.92 42.53 9.15
CA ILE A 65 -26.57 42.74 7.85
C ILE A 65 -27.65 43.80 7.98
N LYS A 66 -27.83 44.68 6.97
CA LYS A 66 -28.91 45.63 6.89
C LYS A 66 -30.12 44.94 6.23
N THR A 67 -31.27 45.00 6.86
CA THR A 67 -32.45 44.28 6.41
C THR A 67 -33.73 45.02 6.86
N SER A 68 -34.88 44.64 6.32
CA SER A 68 -36.20 45.18 6.69
C SER A 68 -36.94 44.18 7.59
N PRO A 69 -37.89 44.63 8.38
CA PRO A 69 -38.68 43.75 9.30
C PRO A 69 -39.37 42.59 8.61
N ASN A 70 -39.74 42.73 7.34
CA ASN A 70 -40.43 41.69 6.57
C ASN A 70 -39.51 40.72 5.85
N ASP A 71 -38.17 40.89 5.98
CA ASP A 71 -37.20 40.06 5.33
C ASP A 71 -37.02 38.72 6.07
N ILE A 72 -36.54 37.74 5.30
CA ILE A 72 -36.11 36.46 5.81
C ILE A 72 -34.59 36.36 5.55
N LEU A 73 -33.82 36.10 6.59
CA LEU A 73 -32.38 35.78 6.48
C LEU A 73 -32.20 34.31 6.19
N VAL A 74 -31.39 34.01 5.19
CA VAL A 74 -30.97 32.65 4.82
C VAL A 74 -29.53 32.47 5.20
N PHE A 75 -29.24 31.47 6.01
CA PHE A 75 -27.93 31.11 6.49
C PHE A 75 -27.48 29.86 5.74
N LYS A 76 -26.38 29.97 4.99
CA LYS A 76 -25.81 28.87 4.21
C LYS A 76 -24.37 28.67 4.61
N TYR A 77 -24.04 27.41 4.93
CA TYR A 77 -22.68 27.03 5.23
C TYR A 77 -22.39 25.63 4.70
N VAL A 78 -21.22 25.45 4.12
CA VAL A 78 -20.81 24.17 3.53
C VAL A 78 -20.85 23.08 4.61
N GLY A 79 -21.65 22.04 4.38
CA GLY A 79 -21.81 20.94 5.35
C GLY A 79 -22.90 21.13 6.39
N MET A 80 -23.69 22.21 6.33
CA MET A 80 -24.80 22.47 7.25
C MET A 80 -26.11 22.58 6.48
N LYS A 81 -27.24 22.28 7.15
CA LYS A 81 -28.59 22.57 6.61
C LYS A 81 -28.80 24.07 6.52
N ASP A 82 -29.33 24.53 5.41
CA ASP A 82 -29.75 25.93 5.27
C ASP A 82 -30.80 26.25 6.36
N ALA A 83 -30.59 27.35 7.07
CA ALA A 83 -31.56 27.84 8.06
C ALA A 83 -32.18 29.15 7.55
N GLU A 84 -33.45 29.29 7.74
CA GLU A 84 -34.20 30.50 7.43
C GLU A 84 -34.78 31.11 8.70
N GLU A 85 -34.51 32.40 8.91
CA GLU A 85 -35.02 33.16 10.06
C GLU A 85 -35.70 34.42 9.59
N SER A 86 -36.99 34.63 10.01
CA SER A 86 -37.70 35.86 9.74
C SER A 86 -37.18 36.98 10.65
N VAL A 87 -36.96 38.14 10.11
CA VAL A 87 -36.34 39.26 10.83
C VAL A 87 -37.24 39.84 11.89
N GLY A 88 -38.42 40.29 11.53
CA GLY A 88 -39.33 41.03 12.46
C GLY A 88 -38.63 42.26 13.03
N ASP A 89 -38.91 42.56 14.28
CA ASP A 89 -38.28 43.68 15.03
C ASP A 89 -36.99 43.28 15.74
N ARG A 90 -36.46 42.06 15.46
CA ARG A 90 -35.29 41.52 16.12
C ARG A 90 -34.02 42.22 15.64
N LYS A 91 -33.20 42.74 16.55
CA LYS A 91 -31.90 43.32 16.27
C LYS A 91 -30.77 42.31 16.45
N ILE A 92 -31.03 41.22 17.17
CA ILE A 92 -30.05 40.13 17.37
C ILE A 92 -30.76 38.81 17.00
N ILE A 93 -30.17 38.08 16.06
CA ILE A 93 -30.67 36.75 15.62
C ILE A 93 -29.49 35.77 15.67
N ASN A 94 -29.46 34.94 16.69
CA ASN A 94 -28.49 33.87 16.84
C ASN A 94 -29.03 32.58 16.20
N VAL A 95 -28.20 31.88 15.42
CA VAL A 95 -28.63 30.70 14.67
C VAL A 95 -27.72 29.53 15.01
N LEU A 96 -28.34 28.37 15.21
CA LEU A 96 -27.65 27.10 15.36
C LEU A 96 -27.84 26.32 14.06
N LEU A 97 -26.79 26.18 13.26
CA LEU A 97 -26.80 25.36 12.07
C LEU A 97 -26.60 23.88 12.44
N VAL A 98 -27.46 23.06 11.88
CA VAL A 98 -27.39 21.61 12.05
C VAL A 98 -26.50 21.05 10.94
N PRO A 99 -25.53 20.19 11.24
CA PRO A 99 -24.80 19.47 10.22
C PRO A 99 -25.76 18.80 9.23
N ASN A 100 -25.56 19.06 7.95
CA ASN A 100 -26.40 18.47 6.93
C ASN A 100 -25.97 17.02 6.73
N ALA A 101 -26.60 16.09 7.41
CA ALA A 101 -26.51 14.67 7.09
C ALA A 101 -27.15 14.33 5.72
N GLU A 102 -27.93 15.27 5.15
CA GLU A 102 -28.40 15.21 3.78
C GLU A 102 -27.29 15.76 2.86
N SER A 103 -26.43 14.86 2.37
CA SER A 103 -25.78 14.89 1.07
C SER A 103 -25.48 16.28 0.49
N LEU A 104 -24.43 16.93 0.94
CA LEU A 104 -23.51 17.47 -0.05
C LEU A 104 -22.89 16.25 -0.73
N GLY A 105 -23.17 16.01 -2.01
CA GLY A 105 -22.63 14.91 -2.74
C GLY A 105 -21.13 14.85 -2.47
N GLU A 106 -20.64 13.72 -1.91
CA GLU A 106 -19.25 13.56 -1.50
C GLU A 106 -18.35 13.99 -2.65
N VAL A 107 -17.56 15.04 -2.44
CA VAL A 107 -16.63 15.53 -3.46
C VAL A 107 -15.41 14.61 -3.47
N VAL A 108 -15.28 13.87 -4.54
CA VAL A 108 -14.18 12.95 -4.76
C VAL A 108 -13.08 13.64 -5.58
N VAL A 109 -11.85 13.53 -5.15
CA VAL A 109 -10.70 13.92 -5.96
C VAL A 109 -10.44 12.80 -6.96
N THR A 110 -10.67 13.10 -8.23
CA THR A 110 -10.47 12.16 -9.33
C THR A 110 -9.09 12.33 -9.98
N ALA A 111 -8.84 11.64 -11.09
CA ALA A 111 -7.58 11.73 -11.80
C ALA A 111 -7.19 13.19 -12.12
N MET A 112 -5.91 13.49 -12.13
CA MET A 112 -5.30 14.83 -12.30
C MET A 112 -5.66 15.84 -11.19
N GLY A 113 -6.23 15.39 -10.06
CA GLY A 113 -6.65 16.25 -8.94
C GLY A 113 -7.97 16.99 -9.21
N ILE A 114 -8.71 16.62 -10.25
CA ILE A 114 -10.01 17.20 -10.57
C ILE A 114 -11.03 16.79 -9.51
N LYS A 115 -11.67 17.78 -8.89
CA LYS A 115 -12.74 17.54 -7.92
C LYS A 115 -14.07 17.31 -8.65
N ARG A 116 -14.75 16.20 -8.36
CA ARG A 116 -16.07 15.86 -8.91
C ARG A 116 -17.01 15.40 -7.80
N GLN A 117 -18.29 15.63 -7.99
CA GLN A 117 -19.30 15.03 -7.09
C GLN A 117 -19.34 13.52 -7.31
N SER A 118 -19.38 12.72 -6.24
CA SER A 118 -19.42 11.25 -6.29
C SER A 118 -20.59 10.73 -7.14
N GLU A 119 -21.73 11.40 -7.06
CA GLU A 119 -22.95 11.05 -7.83
C GLU A 119 -22.74 11.17 -9.35
N THR A 120 -21.89 12.06 -9.84
CA THR A 120 -21.69 12.25 -11.29
C THR A 120 -20.70 11.27 -11.91
N LEU A 121 -19.97 10.48 -11.11
CA LEU A 121 -18.93 9.57 -11.61
C LEU A 121 -19.54 8.40 -12.36
N THR A 122 -18.93 8.04 -13.47
CA THR A 122 -19.34 6.93 -14.35
C THR A 122 -18.60 5.61 -14.05
N TYR A 123 -17.67 5.62 -13.10
CA TYR A 123 -16.82 4.51 -12.69
C TYR A 123 -16.76 4.38 -11.16
N SER A 124 -16.23 3.24 -10.68
CA SER A 124 -16.08 2.98 -9.24
C SER A 124 -14.96 3.81 -8.63
N ALA A 125 -15.28 4.65 -7.67
CA ALA A 125 -14.33 5.33 -6.79
C ALA A 125 -14.80 5.16 -5.33
N GLN A 126 -13.87 4.98 -4.42
CA GLN A 126 -14.16 4.87 -3.00
C GLN A 126 -13.21 5.76 -2.21
N THR A 127 -13.75 6.61 -1.36
CA THR A 127 -12.99 7.49 -0.49
C THR A 127 -12.94 6.93 0.93
N VAL A 128 -11.76 6.95 1.54
CA VAL A 128 -11.53 6.66 2.96
C VAL A 128 -11.06 7.94 3.62
N GLY A 129 -11.73 8.35 4.68
CA GLY A 129 -11.40 9.57 5.41
C GLY A 129 -10.05 9.47 6.14
N GLY A 130 -9.38 10.60 6.33
CA GLY A 130 -8.12 10.64 7.09
C GLY A 130 -8.30 10.14 8.53
N LYS A 131 -9.46 10.33 9.15
CA LYS A 131 -9.76 9.80 10.49
C LYS A 131 -9.67 8.28 10.53
N ASP A 132 -10.24 7.57 9.55
CA ASP A 132 -10.25 6.11 9.49
C ASP A 132 -8.85 5.49 9.36
N VAL A 133 -7.90 6.27 8.80
CA VAL A 133 -6.49 5.89 8.67
C VAL A 133 -5.71 6.17 9.97
N ASN A 134 -6.10 7.23 10.70
CA ASN A 134 -5.35 7.79 11.82
C ASN A 134 -5.81 7.31 13.20
N ASP A 135 -6.95 6.64 13.32
CA ASP A 135 -7.45 6.15 14.62
C ASP A 135 -6.60 4.98 15.12
N ILE A 136 -6.21 4.06 14.23
CA ILE A 136 -5.28 2.97 14.52
C ILE A 136 -4.15 3.01 13.50
N LYS A 137 -3.06 3.70 13.85
CA LYS A 137 -1.95 3.93 12.94
C LYS A 137 -1.13 2.67 12.68
N SER A 138 -0.68 2.51 11.45
CA SER A 138 0.37 1.57 11.06
C SER A 138 1.62 2.35 10.66
N ILE A 139 2.82 1.80 10.89
CA ILE A 139 4.09 2.41 10.45
C ILE A 139 4.07 2.64 8.93
N ASN A 140 3.67 1.63 8.17
CA ASN A 140 3.34 1.82 6.76
C ASN A 140 1.83 2.09 6.66
N MET A 141 1.46 3.32 6.34
CA MET A 141 0.07 3.79 6.43
C MET A 141 -0.90 3.02 5.52
N ILE A 142 -0.43 2.44 4.41
CA ILE A 142 -1.29 1.69 3.49
C ILE A 142 -1.93 0.48 4.17
N ASN A 143 -1.24 -0.10 5.16
CA ASN A 143 -1.75 -1.25 5.91
C ASN A 143 -2.98 -0.91 6.77
N SER A 144 -3.23 0.38 7.04
CA SER A 144 -4.45 0.84 7.72
C SER A 144 -5.70 0.79 6.83
N LEU A 145 -5.56 0.58 5.51
CA LEU A 145 -6.68 0.41 4.58
C LEU A 145 -7.14 -1.04 4.43
N GLN A 146 -6.42 -1.99 5.01
CA GLN A 146 -6.75 -3.41 4.89
C GLN A 146 -8.11 -3.72 5.52
N GLY A 147 -8.99 -4.38 4.76
CA GLY A 147 -10.37 -4.68 5.18
C GLY A 147 -11.35 -3.51 5.09
N LYS A 148 -10.91 -2.27 4.76
CA LYS A 148 -11.79 -1.08 4.70
C LYS A 148 -12.36 -0.79 3.31
N SER A 149 -11.90 -1.49 2.28
CA SER A 149 -12.35 -1.28 0.90
C SER A 149 -12.49 -2.58 0.14
N ALA A 150 -13.63 -2.76 -0.52
CA ALA A 150 -13.84 -3.90 -1.43
C ALA A 150 -12.85 -3.85 -2.62
N GLY A 151 -12.33 -5.01 -3.06
CA GLY A 151 -11.42 -5.12 -4.20
C GLY A 151 -10.00 -4.62 -3.98
N LEU A 152 -9.67 -4.12 -2.78
CA LEU A 152 -8.32 -3.76 -2.35
C LEU A 152 -7.71 -4.92 -1.56
N GLN A 153 -6.60 -5.44 -2.05
CA GLN A 153 -5.81 -6.45 -1.34
C GLN A 153 -4.45 -5.85 -0.96
N ILE A 154 -4.13 -5.90 0.32
CA ILE A 154 -2.85 -5.46 0.86
C ILE A 154 -2.19 -6.65 1.55
N THR A 155 -0.94 -6.92 1.21
CA THR A 155 -0.13 -7.97 1.83
C THR A 155 1.17 -7.34 2.30
N PRO A 156 1.32 -7.09 3.62
CA PRO A 156 2.57 -6.59 4.18
C PRO A 156 3.70 -7.59 3.98
N ASN A 157 4.90 -7.09 3.73
CA ASN A 157 6.09 -7.92 3.79
C ASN A 157 6.42 -8.28 5.26
N SER A 158 6.94 -9.45 5.49
CA SER A 158 7.30 -9.95 6.83
C SER A 158 8.66 -9.46 7.34
N THR A 159 9.06 -8.25 6.97
CA THR A 159 10.34 -7.63 7.39
C THR A 159 10.19 -6.66 8.58
N GLY A 160 8.97 -6.48 9.09
CA GLY A 160 8.69 -5.63 10.25
C GLY A 160 8.61 -4.13 9.92
N ALA A 161 9.03 -3.30 10.86
CA ALA A 161 8.95 -1.84 10.76
C ALA A 161 9.71 -1.29 9.54
N GLY A 162 9.05 -0.44 8.74
CA GLY A 162 9.62 0.13 7.52
C GLY A 162 9.59 -0.79 6.30
N GLY A 163 9.00 -1.99 6.43
CA GLY A 163 8.80 -2.92 5.32
C GLY A 163 7.80 -2.44 4.28
N SER A 164 7.97 -2.92 3.05
CA SER A 164 7.07 -2.65 1.93
C SER A 164 5.78 -3.46 2.01
N SER A 165 4.77 -3.05 1.26
CA SER A 165 3.51 -3.78 1.14
C SER A 165 3.14 -3.99 -0.32
N LYS A 166 2.68 -5.19 -0.67
CA LYS A 166 2.08 -5.44 -1.98
C LYS A 166 0.64 -4.99 -1.97
N ILE A 167 0.29 -4.16 -2.95
CA ILE A 167 -1.04 -3.60 -3.11
C ILE A 167 -1.60 -4.07 -4.44
N LEU A 168 -2.79 -4.65 -4.45
CA LEU A 168 -3.46 -5.11 -5.66
C LEU A 168 -4.89 -4.61 -5.71
N PHE A 169 -5.30 -4.13 -6.88
CA PHE A 169 -6.70 -3.92 -7.23
C PHE A 169 -7.14 -4.99 -8.24
N ARG A 170 -8.15 -5.80 -7.83
CA ARG A 170 -8.79 -6.77 -8.74
C ARG A 170 -7.82 -7.81 -9.32
N GLY A 171 -6.84 -8.25 -8.52
CA GLY A 171 -5.89 -9.31 -8.87
C GLY A 171 -4.71 -8.89 -9.74
N ASN A 172 -3.88 -9.87 -10.12
CA ASN A 172 -2.71 -9.66 -10.96
C ASN A 172 -3.15 -9.55 -12.43
N LYS A 173 -2.62 -8.56 -13.16
CA LYS A 173 -2.94 -8.26 -14.56
C LYS A 173 -1.76 -8.50 -15.49
N SER A 174 -0.55 -8.13 -15.08
CA SER A 174 0.68 -8.31 -15.86
C SER A 174 1.49 -9.49 -15.33
N ILE A 175 2.05 -10.28 -16.26
CA ILE A 175 2.91 -11.44 -15.95
C ILE A 175 4.28 -10.96 -15.48
N SER A 176 4.93 -10.11 -16.26
CA SER A 176 6.30 -9.66 -16.02
C SER A 176 6.40 -8.23 -15.50
N GLY A 177 5.35 -7.41 -15.69
CA GLY A 177 5.30 -6.02 -15.25
C GLY A 177 4.87 -5.84 -13.80
N SER A 178 4.85 -4.59 -13.35
CA SER A 178 4.30 -4.22 -12.05
C SER A 178 2.78 -4.43 -12.01
N ASN A 179 2.29 -4.98 -10.91
CA ASN A 179 0.86 -5.11 -10.63
C ASN A 179 0.38 -4.11 -9.57
N GLN A 180 1.27 -3.24 -9.07
CA GLN A 180 0.95 -2.26 -8.04
C GLN A 180 0.25 -1.03 -8.63
N PRO A 181 -0.71 -0.40 -7.91
CA PRO A 181 -1.35 0.83 -8.34
C PRO A 181 -0.38 2.03 -8.28
N LEU A 182 -0.71 3.06 -9.06
CA LEU A 182 -0.03 4.34 -9.00
C LEU A 182 -0.37 5.06 -7.69
N ILE A 183 0.63 5.63 -7.04
CA ILE A 183 0.42 6.54 -5.91
C ILE A 183 0.45 7.97 -6.42
N VAL A 184 -0.57 8.73 -6.05
CA VAL A 184 -0.74 10.14 -6.44
C VAL A 184 -0.95 10.97 -5.18
N ILE A 185 -0.16 12.01 -5.00
CA ILE A 185 -0.28 12.91 -3.85
C ILE A 185 -0.63 14.31 -4.37
N ASP A 186 -1.75 14.86 -3.88
CA ASP A 186 -2.27 16.18 -4.29
C ASP A 186 -2.39 16.33 -5.81
N GLY A 187 -2.84 15.26 -6.49
CA GLY A 187 -3.09 15.23 -7.94
C GLY A 187 -1.86 14.98 -8.80
N VAL A 188 -0.66 14.83 -8.22
CA VAL A 188 0.59 14.61 -8.97
C VAL A 188 1.14 13.20 -8.69
N PRO A 189 1.51 12.43 -9.74
CA PRO A 189 2.13 11.12 -9.61
C PRO A 189 3.44 11.15 -8.84
N THR A 190 3.67 10.18 -7.95
CA THR A 190 4.94 10.04 -7.21
C THR A 190 5.78 8.91 -7.77
N MET A 191 7.06 8.90 -7.47
CA MET A 191 7.91 7.75 -7.71
C MET A 191 7.41 6.54 -6.90
N THR A 192 7.02 5.46 -7.58
CA THR A 192 6.56 4.22 -6.94
C THR A 192 7.70 3.23 -6.68
N ASN A 193 8.72 3.24 -7.51
CA ASN A 193 9.86 2.36 -7.39
C ASN A 193 10.99 3.06 -6.63
N ILE A 194 11.01 2.92 -5.33
CA ILE A 194 12.21 3.09 -4.55
C ILE A 194 12.91 1.72 -4.58
N THR A 195 14.18 1.74 -4.92
CA THR A 195 15.04 0.58 -5.04
C THR A 195 14.91 -0.33 -3.83
N GLY A 196 14.62 -1.59 -4.03
CA GLY A 196 14.68 -2.58 -2.98
C GLY A 196 13.37 -3.28 -2.59
N ALA A 197 12.27 -3.08 -3.32
CA ALA A 197 11.16 -4.02 -3.23
C ALA A 197 11.67 -5.39 -3.70
N GLN A 198 11.75 -6.36 -2.79
CA GLN A 198 12.33 -7.65 -3.11
C GLN A 198 11.53 -8.39 -4.16
N SER A 199 12.16 -8.68 -5.29
CA SER A 199 11.82 -9.87 -6.03
C SER A 199 12.45 -11.05 -5.29
N SER A 200 11.69 -12.02 -4.89
CA SER A 200 12.21 -13.21 -4.26
C SER A 200 12.81 -14.10 -5.31
N GLU A 201 14.07 -14.25 -5.29
CA GLU A 201 14.69 -15.44 -5.84
C GLU A 201 15.46 -16.07 -4.70
N ASP A 202 15.20 -17.34 -4.49
CA ASP A 202 16.02 -18.30 -3.77
C ASP A 202 16.49 -17.95 -2.35
N TYR A 203 16.25 -18.84 -1.43
CA TYR A 203 16.84 -18.95 -0.10
C TYR A 203 16.74 -17.71 0.80
N GLY A 204 16.26 -16.57 0.31
CA GLY A 204 15.97 -15.39 1.10
C GLY A 204 17.17 -14.54 1.47
N GLY A 205 16.97 -13.62 2.42
CA GLY A 205 18.01 -12.72 2.89
C GLY A 205 18.21 -11.47 2.04
N LYS A 206 17.33 -11.20 1.08
CA LYS A 206 17.34 -9.93 0.34
C LYS A 206 16.75 -8.80 1.18
N ARG A 207 17.30 -7.61 0.98
CA ARG A 207 16.84 -6.38 1.64
C ARG A 207 15.43 -6.01 1.19
N ASP A 208 14.58 -5.58 2.13
CA ASP A 208 13.38 -4.82 1.83
C ASP A 208 13.68 -3.32 1.98
N GLY A 209 13.72 -2.61 0.88
CA GLY A 209 13.93 -1.16 0.87
C GLY A 209 12.73 -0.34 1.32
N GLY A 210 11.58 -0.95 1.65
CA GLY A 210 10.33 -0.27 1.95
C GLY A 210 9.65 0.30 0.69
N ASP A 211 8.61 1.09 0.88
CA ASP A 211 7.85 1.76 -0.18
C ASP A 211 7.61 3.24 0.11
N VAL A 212 7.01 3.95 -0.85
CA VAL A 212 6.67 5.37 -0.72
C VAL A 212 5.67 5.62 0.40
N MET A 213 4.74 4.68 0.63
CA MET A 213 3.67 4.85 1.61
C MET A 213 4.20 4.89 3.05
N SER A 214 5.35 4.25 3.29
CA SER A 214 6.04 4.30 4.58
C SER A 214 6.69 5.66 4.87
N THR A 215 6.86 6.53 3.85
CA THR A 215 7.45 7.88 3.99
C THR A 215 6.42 8.97 4.27
N ILE A 216 5.12 8.65 4.29
CA ILE A 216 4.03 9.60 4.49
C ILE A 216 3.57 9.55 5.95
N ASN A 217 3.50 10.72 6.59
CA ASN A 217 2.89 10.82 7.92
C ASN A 217 1.36 10.65 7.81
N PRO A 218 0.74 9.63 8.44
CA PRO A 218 -0.70 9.44 8.38
C PRO A 218 -1.51 10.65 8.84
N ASP A 219 -1.00 11.43 9.81
CA ASP A 219 -1.69 12.60 10.34
C ASP A 219 -1.79 13.77 9.34
N ASP A 220 -1.00 13.76 8.27
CA ASP A 220 -1.08 14.78 7.20
C ASP A 220 -2.18 14.46 6.17
N ILE A 221 -2.84 13.32 6.27
CA ILE A 221 -3.82 12.89 5.29
C ILE A 221 -5.19 13.45 5.62
N ALA A 222 -5.82 14.10 4.64
CA ALA A 222 -7.21 14.52 4.67
C ALA A 222 -8.13 13.39 4.19
N SER A 223 -7.80 12.77 3.05
CA SER A 223 -8.56 11.66 2.48
C SER A 223 -7.70 10.81 1.53
N ILE A 224 -8.14 9.58 1.31
CA ILE A 224 -7.57 8.66 0.32
C ILE A 224 -8.69 8.20 -0.59
N THR A 225 -8.57 8.46 -1.89
CA THR A 225 -9.51 7.99 -2.90
C THR A 225 -8.88 6.84 -3.69
N LEU A 226 -9.59 5.74 -3.77
CA LEU A 226 -9.18 4.51 -4.45
C LEU A 226 -9.84 4.45 -5.81
N LEU A 227 -9.07 4.59 -6.89
CA LEU A 227 -9.49 4.50 -8.28
C LEU A 227 -9.11 3.11 -8.80
N LYS A 228 -10.03 2.16 -8.72
CA LYS A 228 -9.75 0.72 -8.95
C LYS A 228 -9.80 0.33 -10.42
N GLY A 229 -10.60 1.05 -11.21
CA GLY A 229 -10.83 0.75 -12.62
C GLY A 229 -9.88 1.47 -13.57
N ALA A 230 -9.68 0.91 -14.76
CA ALA A 230 -8.88 1.53 -15.81
C ALA A 230 -9.48 2.86 -16.31
N ALA A 231 -10.81 3.03 -16.30
CA ALA A 231 -11.45 4.28 -16.67
C ALA A 231 -11.04 5.45 -15.79
N ALA A 232 -10.97 5.22 -14.47
CA ALA A 232 -10.55 6.23 -13.50
C ALA A 232 -9.07 6.62 -13.65
N SER A 233 -8.23 5.69 -14.09
CA SER A 233 -6.79 5.89 -14.22
C SER A 233 -6.33 6.24 -15.64
N ALA A 234 -7.24 6.26 -16.63
CA ALA A 234 -6.90 6.54 -18.04
C ALA A 234 -6.19 7.89 -18.24
N LEU A 235 -6.48 8.88 -17.40
CA LEU A 235 -5.84 10.20 -17.47
C LEU A 235 -4.36 10.20 -17.02
N TYR A 236 -3.94 9.25 -16.21
CA TYR A 236 -2.54 9.09 -15.82
C TYR A 236 -1.75 8.18 -16.78
N GLY A 237 -2.44 7.53 -17.74
CA GLY A 237 -1.83 6.71 -18.76
C GLY A 237 -1.23 5.40 -18.26
N ALA A 238 -0.16 4.98 -18.92
CA ALA A 238 0.51 3.70 -18.72
C ALA A 238 0.88 3.38 -17.25
N VAL A 239 1.28 4.38 -16.49
CA VAL A 239 1.70 4.21 -15.10
C VAL A 239 0.55 3.86 -14.16
N ALA A 240 -0.71 4.10 -14.57
CA ALA A 240 -1.91 3.82 -13.79
C ALA A 240 -2.75 2.64 -14.30
N ALA A 241 -2.18 1.76 -15.14
CA ALA A 241 -2.87 0.58 -15.68
C ALA A 241 -3.47 -0.34 -14.60
N ASN A 242 -2.89 -0.34 -13.40
CA ASN A 242 -3.34 -1.13 -12.26
C ASN A 242 -4.28 -0.38 -11.30
N GLY A 243 -4.72 0.84 -11.68
CA GLY A 243 -5.48 1.74 -10.83
C GLY A 243 -4.59 2.77 -10.14
N ALA A 244 -5.19 3.64 -9.33
CA ALA A 244 -4.48 4.68 -8.60
C ALA A 244 -5.01 4.86 -7.17
N ILE A 245 -4.11 5.19 -6.26
CA ILE A 245 -4.39 5.61 -4.88
C ILE A 245 -4.11 7.11 -4.80
N MET A 246 -5.18 7.89 -4.69
CA MET A 246 -5.13 9.35 -4.63
C MET A 246 -5.10 9.79 -3.18
N ILE A 247 -4.01 10.38 -2.73
CA ILE A 247 -3.84 10.91 -1.38
C ILE A 247 -4.00 12.41 -1.44
N THR A 248 -4.96 12.93 -0.69
CA THR A 248 -5.13 14.38 -0.48
C THR A 248 -4.56 14.73 0.88
N THR A 249 -3.60 15.65 0.90
CA THR A 249 -3.00 16.11 2.15
C THR A 249 -3.82 17.25 2.76
N LYS A 250 -3.67 17.44 4.08
CA LYS A 250 -4.29 18.56 4.79
C LYS A 250 -3.72 19.88 4.31
N SER A 251 -4.55 20.91 4.32
CA SER A 251 -4.18 22.31 4.05
C SER A 251 -4.80 23.22 5.11
N ALA A 252 -4.27 24.42 5.25
CA ALA A 252 -4.81 25.41 6.18
C ALA A 252 -6.12 26.01 5.64
N MET A 253 -7.03 26.34 6.56
CA MET A 253 -8.24 27.13 6.27
C MET A 253 -8.02 28.60 6.65
N ALA A 254 -8.65 29.50 5.90
CA ALA A 254 -8.62 30.92 6.20
C ALA A 254 -9.27 31.19 7.56
N GLY A 255 -8.69 32.13 8.32
CA GLY A 255 -9.27 32.62 9.56
C GLY A 255 -9.21 31.67 10.77
N LYS A 256 -8.68 30.45 10.62
CA LYS A 256 -8.56 29.47 11.71
C LYS A 256 -7.11 29.07 11.92
N VAL A 257 -6.59 29.32 13.14
CA VAL A 257 -5.34 28.72 13.57
C VAL A 257 -5.65 27.42 14.31
N SER A 258 -5.03 26.34 13.91
CA SER A 258 -5.19 25.03 14.56
C SER A 258 -3.84 24.39 14.84
N ILE A 259 -3.69 23.85 16.03
CA ILE A 259 -2.52 23.07 16.45
C ILE A 259 -3.04 21.68 16.81
N ASN A 260 -2.53 20.66 16.15
CA ASN A 260 -2.88 19.28 16.46
C ASN A 260 -1.64 18.53 16.92
N VAL A 261 -1.73 17.86 18.05
CA VAL A 261 -0.70 16.98 18.59
C VAL A 261 -1.25 15.58 18.72
N SER A 262 -0.51 14.62 18.21
CA SER A 262 -0.92 13.20 18.24
C SER A 262 0.25 12.35 18.74
N SER A 263 -0.04 11.41 19.62
CA SER A 263 0.91 10.41 20.10
C SER A 263 0.25 9.04 20.11
N ASN A 264 0.80 8.09 19.37
CA ASN A 264 0.34 6.72 19.31
C ASN A 264 1.47 5.80 19.76
N THR A 265 1.27 5.08 20.85
CA THR A 265 2.26 4.17 21.43
C THR A 265 1.70 2.77 21.52
N THR A 266 2.41 1.78 20.96
CA THR A 266 2.01 0.39 20.93
C THR A 266 3.11 -0.54 21.43
N MET A 267 2.69 -1.63 22.07
CA MET A 267 3.52 -2.79 22.40
C MET A 267 3.16 -3.93 21.45
N GLU A 268 4.15 -4.67 21.00
CA GLU A 268 4.01 -5.71 20.00
C GLU A 268 4.56 -7.03 20.49
N THR A 269 3.79 -8.11 20.29
CA THR A 269 4.21 -9.49 20.59
C THR A 269 3.91 -10.41 19.40
N PRO A 270 4.66 -11.51 19.20
CA PRO A 270 4.32 -12.49 18.18
C PRO A 270 2.89 -13.01 18.36
N MET A 271 2.10 -13.01 17.29
CA MET A 271 0.71 -13.48 17.32
C MET A 271 0.63 -14.98 17.08
N ILE A 272 1.42 -15.50 16.15
CA ILE A 272 1.49 -16.91 15.80
C ILE A 272 2.95 -17.32 15.68
N MET A 273 3.31 -18.40 16.31
CA MET A 273 4.63 -19.02 16.22
C MET A 273 4.49 -20.50 15.88
N PRO A 274 5.48 -21.11 15.20
CA PRO A 274 5.54 -22.54 15.03
C PRO A 274 5.54 -23.26 16.38
N LYS A 275 5.06 -24.49 16.38
CA LYS A 275 5.06 -25.35 17.56
C LYS A 275 6.28 -26.26 17.59
N PHE A 276 6.97 -26.29 18.70
CA PHE A 276 8.22 -27.00 18.87
C PHE A 276 8.08 -28.19 19.86
N GLN A 277 8.79 -29.27 19.58
CA GLN A 277 8.99 -30.34 20.55
C GLN A 277 10.01 -29.91 21.61
N THR A 278 9.93 -30.47 22.82
CA THR A 278 10.80 -30.16 23.97
C THR A 278 11.40 -31.38 24.63
N MET A 279 11.22 -32.57 24.04
CA MET A 279 11.49 -33.86 24.69
C MET A 279 12.75 -34.55 24.16
N TYR A 280 13.14 -34.31 22.91
CA TYR A 280 14.25 -35.01 22.27
C TYR A 280 15.39 -34.06 21.95
N GLY A 281 16.60 -34.48 22.29
CA GLY A 281 17.80 -33.66 22.18
C GLY A 281 18.47 -33.68 20.83
N GLY A 282 19.62 -33.03 20.77
CA GLY A 282 20.50 -33.04 19.60
C GLY A 282 21.13 -34.40 19.38
N GLY A 283 21.42 -34.76 18.12
CA GLY A 283 22.28 -35.87 17.75
C GLY A 283 23.77 -35.51 17.85
N ASP A 284 24.63 -36.44 17.50
CA ASP A 284 26.08 -36.35 17.69
C ASP A 284 26.77 -35.18 16.93
N GLU A 285 26.15 -34.65 15.87
CA GLU A 285 26.73 -33.57 15.08
C GLU A 285 26.33 -32.14 15.54
N GLY A 286 25.53 -32.03 16.63
CA GLY A 286 25.09 -30.72 17.17
C GLY A 286 24.26 -29.87 16.22
N THR A 287 23.65 -30.48 15.18
CA THR A 287 22.87 -29.75 14.14
C THR A 287 21.37 -30.09 14.25
N TYR A 288 21.02 -31.37 14.30
CA TYR A 288 19.65 -31.86 14.24
C TYR A 288 19.15 -32.32 15.61
N SER A 289 17.85 -32.18 15.88
CA SER A 289 17.21 -32.70 17.12
C SER A 289 16.72 -34.15 17.00
N TRP A 290 17.48 -35.00 16.32
CA TRP A 290 17.18 -36.45 16.17
C TRP A 290 17.89 -37.37 17.19
N GLY A 291 18.41 -36.79 18.28
CA GLY A 291 19.05 -37.54 19.36
C GLY A 291 18.05 -38.14 20.34
N ASP A 292 18.58 -38.62 21.44
CA ASP A 292 17.84 -39.34 22.50
C ASP A 292 16.84 -38.45 23.23
N LYS A 293 15.93 -39.12 23.96
CA LYS A 293 14.97 -38.46 24.82
C LYS A 293 15.69 -37.82 26.01
N LEU A 294 15.46 -36.53 26.22
CA LEU A 294 16.04 -35.75 27.30
C LEU A 294 15.50 -36.21 28.67
N SER A 295 16.32 -36.12 29.68
CA SER A 295 15.92 -36.36 31.07
C SER A 295 14.93 -35.35 31.63
N SER A 296 14.93 -34.13 31.09
CA SER A 296 13.98 -33.06 31.38
C SER A 296 13.58 -32.34 30.13
N LYS A 297 12.39 -31.72 30.11
CA LYS A 297 11.92 -30.94 28.98
C LYS A 297 12.84 -29.74 28.73
N SER A 298 13.21 -29.53 27.46
CA SER A 298 13.91 -28.33 27.00
C SER A 298 12.99 -27.13 27.04
N LYS A 299 13.57 -25.94 27.10
CA LYS A 299 12.84 -24.67 26.90
C LYS A 299 12.44 -24.47 25.44
N ASN A 300 11.48 -23.56 25.21
CA ASN A 300 11.17 -23.07 23.89
C ASN A 300 12.07 -21.87 23.55
N TYR A 301 13.18 -22.12 22.87
CA TYR A 301 14.18 -21.11 22.54
C TYR A 301 13.63 -20.01 21.61
N ALA A 302 12.64 -20.34 20.77
CA ALA A 302 11.99 -19.35 19.91
C ALA A 302 11.21 -18.29 20.71
N GLU A 303 10.54 -18.70 21.81
CA GLU A 303 9.87 -17.74 22.71
C GLU A 303 10.88 -16.88 23.47
N GLU A 304 12.00 -17.46 23.92
CA GLU A 304 13.06 -16.73 24.63
C GLU A 304 13.85 -15.77 23.70
N PHE A 305 13.84 -16.03 22.41
CA PHE A 305 14.51 -15.18 21.41
C PHE A 305 13.78 -13.84 21.22
N PHE A 306 12.44 -13.84 21.17
CA PHE A 306 11.67 -12.62 20.95
C PHE A 306 11.58 -11.76 22.22
N ARG A 307 11.46 -10.48 22.02
CA ARG A 307 11.12 -9.51 23.06
C ARG A 307 9.79 -8.85 22.75
N THR A 308 9.17 -8.20 23.72
CA THR A 308 8.08 -7.27 23.48
C THR A 308 8.62 -6.08 22.70
N GLY A 309 8.12 -5.89 21.50
CA GLY A 309 8.42 -4.72 20.67
C GLY A 309 7.72 -3.49 21.22
N PHE A 310 8.26 -2.31 20.91
CA PHE A 310 7.71 -1.01 21.31
C PHE A 310 7.76 -0.04 20.15
N THR A 311 6.64 0.59 19.82
CA THR A 311 6.55 1.57 18.74
C THR A 311 5.84 2.81 19.23
N THR A 312 6.42 3.99 18.98
CA THR A 312 5.76 5.29 19.19
C THR A 312 5.76 6.09 17.89
N ASN A 313 4.62 6.68 17.57
CA ASN A 313 4.39 7.54 16.41
C ASN A 313 3.80 8.86 16.90
N ASN A 314 4.59 9.91 16.86
CA ASN A 314 4.23 11.22 17.36
C ASN A 314 4.18 12.21 16.19
N SER A 315 3.22 13.12 16.24
CA SER A 315 3.14 14.22 15.26
C SER A 315 2.62 15.50 15.88
N ILE A 316 3.06 16.60 15.30
CA ILE A 316 2.53 17.93 15.55
C ILE A 316 2.25 18.60 14.21
N SER A 317 1.13 19.26 14.08
CA SER A 317 0.82 20.10 12.92
C SER A 317 0.30 21.45 13.35
N LEU A 318 0.67 22.46 12.56
CA LEU A 318 0.27 23.86 12.70
C LEU A 318 -0.35 24.30 11.37
N ALA A 319 -1.55 24.82 11.40
CA ALA A 319 -2.24 25.36 10.24
C ALA A 319 -2.82 26.72 10.59
N GLY A 320 -2.78 27.66 9.66
CA GLY A 320 -3.39 28.98 9.84
C GLY A 320 -3.21 29.87 8.61
N GLY A 321 -3.86 31.01 8.65
CA GLY A 321 -3.74 31.99 7.58
C GLY A 321 -4.99 32.85 7.42
N ASN A 322 -5.05 33.55 6.31
CA ASN A 322 -6.18 34.39 5.89
C ASN A 322 -6.57 34.08 4.43
N ASP A 323 -7.46 34.83 3.83
CA ASP A 323 -7.91 34.60 2.46
C ASP A 323 -6.79 34.68 1.42
N ASN A 324 -5.75 35.46 1.66
CA ASN A 324 -4.65 35.69 0.75
C ASN A 324 -3.43 34.80 0.99
N PHE A 325 -3.29 34.28 2.23
CA PHE A 325 -2.16 33.48 2.65
C PHE A 325 -2.58 32.39 3.60
N LYS A 326 -2.26 31.14 3.30
CA LYS A 326 -2.52 29.98 4.15
C LYS A 326 -1.25 29.17 4.26
N ALA A 327 -0.96 28.64 5.43
CA ALA A 327 0.20 27.82 5.66
C ALA A 327 -0.12 26.62 6.56
N TYR A 328 0.37 25.45 6.15
CA TYR A 328 0.33 24.20 6.90
C TYR A 328 1.75 23.70 7.09
N PHE A 329 2.12 23.36 8.33
CA PHE A 329 3.38 22.73 8.69
C PHE A 329 3.12 21.53 9.56
N SER A 330 3.84 20.44 9.33
CA SER A 330 3.81 19.30 10.22
C SER A 330 5.18 18.67 10.41
N TYR A 331 5.36 18.06 11.56
CA TYR A 331 6.47 17.19 11.89
C TYR A 331 5.96 15.89 12.47
N GLY A 332 6.39 14.76 11.90
CA GLY A 332 6.11 13.41 12.38
C GLY A 332 7.40 12.69 12.74
N ASN A 333 7.36 11.92 13.82
CA ASN A 333 8.45 11.06 14.27
C ASN A 333 7.93 9.68 14.62
N VAL A 334 8.58 8.64 14.08
CA VAL A 334 8.35 7.25 14.45
C VAL A 334 9.63 6.68 15.06
N TYR A 335 9.50 6.05 16.20
CA TYR A 335 10.54 5.24 16.80
C TYR A 335 9.99 3.86 17.11
N SER A 336 10.67 2.81 16.64
CA SER A 336 10.26 1.43 16.87
C SER A 336 11.46 0.58 17.27
N GLN A 337 11.27 -0.22 18.30
CA GLN A 337 12.10 -1.37 18.66
C GLN A 337 11.29 -2.61 18.32
N GLY A 338 11.72 -3.37 17.29
CA GLY A 338 11.01 -4.57 16.86
C GLY A 338 11.04 -5.71 17.87
N MET A 339 10.27 -6.75 17.59
CA MET A 339 10.19 -7.97 18.42
C MET A 339 11.49 -8.78 18.41
N THR A 340 12.30 -8.70 17.36
CA THR A 340 13.66 -9.27 17.33
C THR A 340 14.61 -8.36 18.10
N PRO A 341 15.53 -8.94 18.96
CA PRO A 341 16.54 -8.14 19.63
C PRO A 341 17.36 -7.29 18.62
N GLU A 342 17.91 -6.18 19.07
CA GLU A 342 18.74 -5.25 18.27
C GLU A 342 18.07 -4.67 17.00
N ASN A 343 16.81 -5.01 16.70
CA ASN A 343 16.07 -4.37 15.60
C ASN A 343 15.57 -3.00 16.04
N THR A 344 15.88 -1.96 15.24
CA THR A 344 15.39 -0.59 15.46
C THR A 344 15.00 0.07 14.14
N TYR A 345 13.94 0.87 14.18
CA TYR A 345 13.49 1.72 13.09
C TYR A 345 13.22 3.13 13.59
N ARG A 346 13.62 4.13 12.81
CA ARG A 346 13.35 5.56 13.08
C ARG A 346 12.91 6.22 11.80
N SER A 347 11.95 7.14 11.91
CA SER A 347 11.53 7.98 10.80
C SER A 347 11.25 9.40 11.26
N HIS A 348 11.65 10.36 10.45
CA HIS A 348 11.37 11.78 10.61
C HIS A 348 10.72 12.31 9.34
N ASN A 349 9.56 12.94 9.46
CA ASN A 349 8.81 13.48 8.34
C ASN A 349 8.53 14.96 8.60
N LEU A 350 8.94 15.83 7.68
CA LEU A 350 8.62 17.24 7.66
C LEU A 350 7.75 17.52 6.44
N ASN A 351 6.66 18.25 6.62
CA ASN A 351 5.79 18.67 5.54
C ASN A 351 5.43 20.15 5.70
N SER A 352 5.53 20.89 4.60
CA SER A 352 5.16 22.29 4.52
C SER A 352 4.32 22.52 3.26
N LYS A 353 3.21 23.20 3.38
CA LYS A 353 2.38 23.64 2.28
C LYS A 353 1.93 25.07 2.50
N VAL A 354 2.10 25.89 1.49
CA VAL A 354 1.76 27.31 1.54
C VAL A 354 0.96 27.66 0.29
N ASP A 355 -0.18 28.30 0.49
CA ASP A 355 -1.08 28.74 -0.57
C ASP A 355 -1.15 30.27 -0.54
N PHE A 356 -0.94 30.90 -1.70
CA PHE A 356 -1.01 32.35 -1.91
C PHE A 356 -2.10 32.70 -2.92
N LYS A 357 -2.93 33.65 -2.59
CA LYS A 357 -3.77 34.39 -3.55
C LYS A 357 -3.00 35.64 -3.95
N VAL A 358 -2.32 35.59 -5.10
CA VAL A 358 -1.45 36.70 -5.58
C VAL A 358 -2.29 37.83 -6.16
N LEU A 359 -3.33 37.47 -6.92
CA LEU A 359 -4.37 38.34 -7.45
C LEU A 359 -5.72 37.68 -7.21
N ASP A 360 -6.83 38.41 -7.43
CA ASP A 360 -8.17 37.86 -7.21
C ASP A 360 -8.45 36.61 -8.02
N ASN A 361 -7.75 36.43 -9.13
CA ASN A 361 -7.89 35.30 -10.04
C ASN A 361 -6.61 34.50 -10.26
N ILE A 362 -5.52 34.74 -9.48
CA ILE A 362 -4.27 34.00 -9.56
C ILE A 362 -3.91 33.42 -8.20
N TYR A 363 -3.82 32.09 -8.16
CA TYR A 363 -3.47 31.33 -6.99
C TYR A 363 -2.16 30.58 -7.23
N VAL A 364 -1.29 30.58 -6.24
CA VAL A 364 0.01 29.90 -6.26
C VAL A 364 0.11 29.05 -5.02
N ASP A 365 0.43 27.79 -5.17
CA ASP A 365 0.79 26.93 -4.04
C ASP A 365 2.23 26.43 -4.16
N PHE A 366 2.84 26.20 -3.00
CA PHE A 366 4.15 25.61 -2.88
C PHE A 366 4.14 24.56 -1.77
N SER A 367 4.75 23.42 -2.01
CA SER A 367 4.92 22.33 -1.04
C SER A 367 6.37 21.86 -0.98
N ALA A 368 6.83 21.57 0.22
CA ALA A 368 8.13 20.96 0.48
C ALA A 368 7.97 19.86 1.51
N LYS A 369 8.48 18.67 1.19
CA LYS A 369 8.45 17.51 2.09
C LYS A 369 9.85 16.92 2.21
N TYR A 370 10.19 16.50 3.39
CA TYR A 370 11.40 15.75 3.69
C TYR A 370 11.08 14.55 4.55
N SER A 371 11.59 13.39 4.19
CA SER A 371 11.50 12.18 5.00
C SER A 371 12.87 11.53 5.12
N ASN A 372 13.26 11.22 6.36
CA ASN A 372 14.42 10.39 6.67
C ASN A 372 13.95 9.14 7.37
N GLN A 373 14.46 7.99 6.95
CA GLN A 373 14.20 6.69 7.57
C GLN A 373 15.52 5.98 7.83
N TYR A 374 15.64 5.42 9.01
CA TYR A 374 16.79 4.62 9.42
C TYR A 374 16.32 3.29 9.99
N SER A 375 16.88 2.19 9.52
CA SER A 375 16.62 0.84 10.02
C SER A 375 17.91 0.11 10.29
N LYS A 376 17.99 -0.54 11.45
CA LYS A 376 19.09 -1.45 11.83
C LYS A 376 18.51 -2.84 12.10
N ASN A 377 19.17 -3.89 11.61
CA ASN A 377 18.76 -5.28 11.81
C ASN A 377 17.29 -5.55 11.42
N GLN A 378 16.85 -4.97 10.29
CA GLN A 378 15.55 -5.31 9.74
C GLN A 378 15.51 -6.81 9.43
N ALA A 379 14.43 -7.49 9.82
CA ALA A 379 14.28 -8.92 9.60
C ALA A 379 14.31 -9.22 8.09
N ALA A 380 14.98 -10.31 7.72
CA ALA A 380 14.97 -10.87 6.38
C ALA A 380 14.04 -12.10 6.39
N ALA A 381 13.31 -12.32 5.29
CA ALA A 381 12.65 -13.60 5.04
C ALA A 381 13.63 -14.55 4.35
N GLY A 382 13.46 -15.86 4.56
CA GLY A 382 14.30 -16.89 3.97
C GLY A 382 15.33 -17.49 4.92
N TYR A 383 16.18 -18.34 4.39
CA TYR A 383 17.14 -19.11 5.18
C TYR A 383 18.40 -18.35 5.54
N LEU A 384 18.91 -17.51 4.61
CA LEU A 384 20.18 -16.81 4.75
C LEU A 384 20.00 -15.48 5.48
N TRP A 385 20.98 -15.08 6.27
CA TRP A 385 21.02 -13.79 6.96
C TRP A 385 19.84 -13.55 7.91
N ASN A 386 19.20 -14.64 8.34
CA ASN A 386 17.99 -14.61 9.16
C ASN A 386 18.24 -15.25 10.53
N PRO A 387 18.23 -14.47 11.62
CA PRO A 387 18.48 -15.02 12.94
C PRO A 387 17.42 -16.03 13.41
N LEU A 388 16.24 -16.05 12.79
CA LEU A 388 15.19 -17.00 13.13
C LEU A 388 15.57 -18.43 12.77
N THR A 389 16.40 -18.66 11.77
CA THR A 389 16.87 -20.01 11.42
C THR A 389 17.63 -20.63 12.58
N GLY A 390 18.58 -19.92 13.18
CA GLY A 390 19.29 -20.38 14.38
C GLY A 390 18.37 -20.56 15.59
N ALA A 391 17.48 -19.59 15.85
CA ALA A 391 16.58 -19.63 16.99
C ALA A 391 15.55 -20.77 16.93
N TYR A 392 15.09 -21.12 15.73
CA TYR A 392 14.08 -22.17 15.53
C TYR A 392 14.72 -23.57 15.45
N LEU A 393 15.87 -23.70 14.81
CA LEU A 393 16.49 -24.97 14.46
C LEU A 393 17.49 -25.49 15.51
N VAL A 394 17.88 -24.66 16.48
CA VAL A 394 18.84 -25.11 17.52
C VAL A 394 18.38 -26.42 18.18
N PRO A 395 19.27 -27.42 18.30
CA PRO A 395 18.91 -28.68 18.91
C PRO A 395 18.36 -28.52 20.33
N ARG A 396 17.29 -29.24 20.64
CA ARG A 396 16.71 -29.19 21.97
C ARG A 396 17.71 -29.73 23.00
N GLY A 397 17.72 -29.16 24.22
CA GLY A 397 18.69 -29.49 25.27
C GLY A 397 20.00 -28.69 25.18
N THR A 398 20.18 -27.86 24.16
CA THR A 398 21.33 -26.93 24.05
C THR A 398 21.29 -25.90 25.19
N ASP A 399 22.44 -25.55 25.75
CA ASP A 399 22.55 -24.43 26.68
C ASP A 399 22.42 -23.10 25.94
N TRP A 400 21.17 -22.64 25.76
CA TRP A 400 20.82 -21.43 25.05
C TRP A 400 21.46 -20.17 25.65
N ASN A 401 21.49 -20.09 27.00
CA ASN A 401 22.04 -18.93 27.68
C ASN A 401 23.55 -18.81 27.47
N TYR A 402 24.25 -19.96 27.49
CA TYR A 402 25.68 -19.98 27.15
C TYR A 402 25.96 -19.37 25.78
N TYR A 403 25.23 -19.79 24.71
CA TYR A 403 25.43 -19.30 23.37
C TYR A 403 24.89 -17.87 23.14
N LYS A 404 23.96 -17.43 23.96
CA LYS A 404 23.48 -16.05 24.00
C LYS A 404 24.55 -15.09 24.57
N GLU A 405 25.14 -15.47 25.69
CA GLU A 405 26.13 -14.65 26.39
C GLU A 405 27.50 -14.74 25.74
N ASN A 406 27.85 -15.91 25.19
CA ASN A 406 29.12 -16.21 24.57
C ASN A 406 28.93 -16.49 23.06
N PHE A 407 28.30 -15.55 22.33
CA PHE A 407 28.01 -15.73 20.92
C PHE A 407 29.25 -15.67 20.02
N GLU A 408 30.39 -15.26 20.54
CA GLU A 408 31.69 -15.19 19.84
C GLU A 408 32.82 -15.83 20.68
N VAL A 409 33.83 -16.32 19.95
CA VAL A 409 35.04 -16.92 20.51
C VAL A 409 36.25 -16.51 19.67
N TYR A 410 37.42 -16.31 20.31
CA TYR A 410 38.62 -15.95 19.59
C TYR A 410 39.18 -17.15 18.80
N ASP A 411 39.43 -16.95 17.52
CA ASP A 411 40.10 -17.91 16.62
C ASP A 411 41.53 -17.46 16.35
N PRO A 412 42.55 -18.16 16.95
CA PRO A 412 43.94 -17.79 16.74
C PRO A 412 44.38 -17.91 15.27
N SER A 413 43.78 -18.82 14.50
CA SER A 413 44.14 -19.02 13.08
C SER A 413 43.72 -17.86 12.19
N ARG A 414 42.65 -17.15 12.56
CA ARG A 414 42.13 -15.97 11.86
C ARG A 414 42.56 -14.66 12.54
N GLY A 415 43.06 -14.71 13.74
CA GLY A 415 43.43 -13.53 14.52
C GLY A 415 42.24 -12.63 14.90
N CYS A 416 41.05 -13.17 14.96
CA CYS A 416 39.82 -12.42 15.29
C CYS A 416 38.78 -13.30 15.98
N ASN A 417 37.74 -12.66 16.54
CA ASN A 417 36.58 -13.36 17.04
C ASN A 417 35.74 -13.92 15.89
N VAL A 418 35.25 -15.15 16.05
CA VAL A 418 34.35 -15.87 15.16
C VAL A 418 33.12 -16.29 15.90
N GLN A 419 32.07 -16.74 15.20
CA GLN A 419 30.85 -17.18 15.87
C GLN A 419 31.08 -18.42 16.73
N ASN A 420 30.50 -18.45 17.90
CA ASN A 420 30.40 -19.61 18.76
C ASN A 420 28.98 -20.23 18.60
N TRP A 421 28.93 -21.46 18.09
CA TRP A 421 27.67 -22.16 17.85
C TRP A 421 27.83 -23.67 17.91
N THR A 422 26.68 -24.37 18.00
CA THR A 422 26.66 -25.86 18.08
C THR A 422 27.27 -26.53 16.84
N ASN A 423 27.04 -25.94 15.65
CA ASN A 423 27.68 -26.36 14.42
C ASN A 423 27.89 -25.15 13.50
N THR A 424 29.12 -24.75 13.27
CA THR A 424 29.50 -23.59 12.41
C THR A 424 29.68 -23.93 10.95
N LYS A 425 29.64 -25.21 10.56
CA LYS A 425 29.82 -25.64 9.16
C LYS A 425 28.57 -25.46 8.31
N GLN A 426 27.40 -25.40 8.93
CA GLN A 426 26.12 -25.20 8.23
C GLN A 426 25.92 -23.74 7.86
N GLN A 427 25.82 -23.45 6.55
CA GLN A 427 25.77 -22.09 6.02
C GLN A 427 24.53 -21.30 6.50
N GLN A 428 23.39 -21.96 6.62
CA GLN A 428 22.12 -21.34 6.96
C GLN A 428 21.77 -21.44 8.45
N PHE A 429 22.62 -22.02 9.26
CA PHE A 429 22.42 -22.29 10.67
C PHE A 429 23.52 -21.62 11.49
N GLY A 430 23.36 -20.35 11.80
CA GLY A 430 24.29 -19.58 12.62
C GLY A 430 23.71 -19.21 13.98
N ASN A 431 24.61 -18.79 14.90
CA ASN A 431 24.17 -18.23 16.17
C ASN A 431 23.34 -16.96 15.95
N PRO A 432 22.06 -16.89 16.36
CA PRO A 432 21.23 -15.73 16.15
C PRO A 432 21.78 -14.46 16.79
N TYR A 433 22.45 -14.56 17.94
CA TYR A 433 23.05 -13.40 18.61
C TYR A 433 24.34 -12.91 17.92
N TRP A 434 25.10 -13.81 17.29
CA TRP A 434 26.16 -13.42 16.36
C TRP A 434 25.62 -12.64 15.19
N MET A 435 24.53 -13.13 14.55
CA MET A 435 23.91 -12.45 13.43
C MET A 435 23.45 -11.04 13.81
N LEU A 436 22.79 -10.88 14.94
CA LEU A 436 22.29 -9.59 15.41
C LEU A 436 23.40 -8.59 15.76
N ASN A 437 24.58 -9.05 16.16
CA ASN A 437 25.67 -8.21 16.62
C ASN A 437 26.83 -8.06 15.61
N ARG A 438 27.01 -9.04 14.71
CA ARG A 438 28.15 -9.12 13.78
C ARG A 438 27.77 -9.20 12.28
N GLN A 439 26.46 -9.21 11.99
CA GLN A 439 25.93 -9.14 10.63
C GLN A 439 24.88 -8.04 10.53
N THR A 440 25.21 -6.84 10.96
CA THR A 440 24.26 -5.76 11.18
C THR A 440 23.89 -5.05 9.87
N PRO A 441 22.75 -5.35 9.21
CA PRO A 441 22.28 -4.58 8.08
C PRO A 441 21.75 -3.23 8.56
N ILE A 442 22.22 -2.16 7.93
CA ILE A 442 21.77 -0.79 8.15
C ILE A 442 21.20 -0.27 6.84
N SER A 443 20.03 0.32 6.91
CA SER A 443 19.39 0.99 5.78
C SER A 443 19.02 2.40 6.18
N GLU A 444 19.48 3.37 5.39
CA GLU A 444 19.11 4.78 5.53
C GLU A 444 18.48 5.27 4.23
N ARG A 445 17.36 5.96 4.34
CA ARG A 445 16.65 6.53 3.21
C ARG A 445 16.34 7.98 3.46
N ASN A 446 16.68 8.82 2.49
CA ASN A 446 16.31 10.22 2.45
C ASN A 446 15.42 10.47 1.24
N ARG A 447 14.34 11.20 1.43
CA ARG A 447 13.45 11.61 0.35
C ARG A 447 13.14 13.09 0.47
N TYR A 448 13.31 13.78 -0.64
CA TYR A 448 13.02 15.20 -0.80
C TYR A 448 11.96 15.36 -1.88
N GLU A 449 10.94 16.15 -1.61
CA GLU A 449 9.87 16.46 -2.54
C GLU A 449 9.62 17.97 -2.52
N PHE A 450 9.65 18.58 -3.69
CA PHE A 450 9.31 19.98 -3.90
C PHE A 450 8.25 20.08 -4.97
N GLY A 451 7.14 20.72 -4.67
CA GLY A 451 6.03 20.90 -5.58
C GLY A 451 5.57 22.35 -5.62
N GLY A 452 5.00 22.76 -6.75
CA GLY A 452 4.34 24.05 -6.86
C GLY A 452 3.32 24.03 -7.98
N SER A 453 2.30 24.86 -7.84
CA SER A 453 1.34 25.10 -8.89
C SER A 453 0.97 26.58 -9.01
N VAL A 454 0.57 26.96 -10.22
CA VAL A 454 -0.04 28.25 -10.51
C VAL A 454 -1.38 27.98 -11.19
N LYS A 455 -2.44 28.52 -10.63
CA LYS A 455 -3.78 28.48 -11.20
C LYS A 455 -4.22 29.90 -11.53
N TRP A 456 -4.65 30.09 -12.78
CA TRP A 456 -5.19 31.35 -13.28
C TRP A 456 -6.64 31.16 -13.72
N ASP A 457 -7.58 31.76 -13.01
CA ASP A 457 -8.99 31.82 -13.38
C ASP A 457 -9.19 32.97 -14.39
N ILE A 458 -9.22 32.65 -15.69
CA ILE A 458 -9.35 33.63 -16.79
C ILE A 458 -10.75 34.20 -16.84
N THR A 459 -11.74 33.30 -16.69
CA THR A 459 -13.16 33.63 -16.55
C THR A 459 -13.74 32.74 -15.44
N PRO A 460 -14.98 32.96 -14.96
CA PRO A 460 -15.64 32.05 -14.02
C PRO A 460 -15.70 30.60 -14.52
N ASP A 461 -15.72 30.40 -15.85
CA ASP A 461 -15.89 29.09 -16.48
C ASP A 461 -14.57 28.48 -16.96
N LEU A 462 -13.51 29.28 -17.15
CA LEU A 462 -12.25 28.88 -17.76
C LEU A 462 -11.07 29.19 -16.86
N ASN A 463 -10.30 28.17 -16.54
CA ASN A 463 -9.02 28.33 -15.85
C ASN A 463 -7.88 27.54 -16.51
N ILE A 464 -6.67 27.99 -16.28
CA ILE A 464 -5.43 27.31 -16.66
C ILE A 464 -4.66 27.04 -15.37
N GLN A 465 -4.15 25.81 -15.24
CA GLN A 465 -3.29 25.41 -14.13
C GLN A 465 -2.00 24.78 -14.65
N GLY A 466 -0.86 25.27 -14.20
CA GLY A 466 0.44 24.64 -14.38
C GLY A 466 0.94 24.06 -13.08
N ARG A 467 1.46 22.81 -13.09
CA ARG A 467 2.02 22.15 -11.92
C ARG A 467 3.40 21.60 -12.22
N MET A 468 4.25 21.62 -11.22
CA MET A 468 5.58 21.03 -11.30
C MET A 468 5.95 20.36 -9.98
N ARG A 469 6.60 19.19 -10.06
CA ARG A 469 7.12 18.48 -8.89
C ARG A 469 8.49 17.89 -9.20
N TYR A 470 9.40 18.07 -8.26
CA TYR A 470 10.70 17.43 -8.25
C TYR A 470 10.80 16.53 -7.02
N GLU A 471 11.16 15.28 -7.24
CA GLU A 471 11.40 14.29 -6.19
C GLU A 471 12.82 13.75 -6.30
N ARG A 472 13.47 13.59 -5.16
CA ARG A 472 14.77 12.92 -5.03
C ARG A 472 14.75 11.92 -3.90
N GLY A 473 15.11 10.67 -4.19
CA GLY A 473 15.33 9.61 -3.23
C GLY A 473 16.78 9.20 -3.18
N GLU A 474 17.30 9.00 -1.97
CA GLU A 474 18.63 8.49 -1.70
C GLU A 474 18.52 7.32 -0.73
N ASP A 475 18.95 6.13 -1.15
CA ASP A 475 18.99 4.93 -0.32
C ASP A 475 20.43 4.52 -0.09
N HIS A 476 20.83 4.39 1.16
CA HIS A 476 22.14 3.89 1.56
C HIS A 476 21.96 2.60 2.36
N PHE A 477 22.56 1.52 1.87
CA PHE A 477 22.51 0.22 2.50
C PHE A 477 23.90 -0.28 2.81
N ILE A 478 24.13 -0.59 4.08
CA ILE A 478 25.38 -1.17 4.57
C ILE A 478 25.07 -2.54 5.16
N HIS A 479 25.81 -3.56 4.77
CA HIS A 479 25.75 -4.88 5.40
C HIS A 479 27.15 -5.46 5.50
N ASN A 480 27.76 -5.30 6.66
CA ASN A 480 29.05 -5.84 6.99
C ASN A 480 28.85 -7.10 7.82
N ALA A 481 29.31 -8.23 7.28
CA ALA A 481 29.28 -9.52 7.97
C ALA A 481 30.70 -9.89 8.39
N TYR A 482 30.89 -10.14 9.66
CA TYR A 482 32.18 -10.48 10.24
C TYR A 482 32.64 -11.87 9.81
N ALA A 483 33.94 -12.17 9.96
CA ALA A 483 34.56 -13.47 9.65
C ALA A 483 33.77 -14.62 10.32
N SER A 484 33.60 -15.74 9.63
CA SER A 484 32.78 -16.91 9.99
C SER A 484 31.25 -16.73 9.89
N SER A 485 30.79 -15.60 9.34
CA SER A 485 29.35 -15.43 9.11
C SER A 485 28.85 -16.37 8.03
N VAL A 486 27.60 -16.86 8.18
CA VAL A 486 26.99 -17.85 7.26
C VAL A 486 27.87 -19.10 7.13
N GLY A 487 28.22 -19.70 8.28
CA GLY A 487 29.17 -20.81 8.35
C GLY A 487 30.53 -20.40 7.81
N ASP A 488 31.20 -21.32 7.14
CA ASP A 488 32.48 -21.05 6.49
C ASP A 488 32.37 -20.47 5.06
N TYR A 489 31.14 -20.01 4.67
CA TYR A 489 30.94 -19.43 3.35
C TYR A 489 31.64 -18.07 3.21
N TYR A 490 31.64 -17.26 4.28
CA TYR A 490 32.43 -16.03 4.36
C TYR A 490 33.49 -16.12 5.47
N PRO A 491 34.53 -16.94 5.28
CA PRO A 491 35.49 -17.24 6.32
C PRO A 491 36.24 -16.02 6.85
N MET A 492 36.41 -14.99 6.01
CA MET A 492 37.10 -13.73 6.34
C MET A 492 36.17 -12.53 6.38
N GLY A 493 34.86 -12.75 6.29
CA GLY A 493 33.84 -11.72 6.32
C GLY A 493 33.45 -11.19 4.94
N ARG A 494 32.47 -10.29 4.94
CA ARG A 494 31.90 -9.65 3.75
C ARG A 494 31.59 -8.19 4.01
N MET A 495 31.91 -7.32 3.06
CA MET A 495 31.50 -5.93 3.05
C MET A 495 30.50 -5.71 1.92
N LYS A 496 29.39 -5.03 2.24
CA LYS A 496 28.45 -4.53 1.23
C LYS A 496 28.06 -3.09 1.59
N ASN A 497 28.22 -2.18 0.63
CA ASN A 497 27.88 -0.78 0.78
C ASN A 497 27.27 -0.28 -0.54
N ASN A 498 25.94 -0.15 -0.58
CA ASN A 498 25.22 0.17 -1.79
C ASN A 498 24.55 1.52 -1.61
N ARG A 499 24.64 2.38 -2.62
CA ARG A 499 23.92 3.65 -2.69
C ARG A 499 23.10 3.70 -3.97
N TYR A 500 21.84 4.05 -3.81
CA TYR A 500 20.89 4.20 -4.90
C TYR A 500 20.34 5.62 -4.87
N PHE A 501 20.27 6.23 -6.04
CA PHE A 501 19.72 7.56 -6.24
C PHE A 501 18.60 7.46 -7.26
N SER A 502 17.49 8.10 -6.96
CA SER A 502 16.36 8.22 -7.88
C SER A 502 15.89 9.67 -7.90
N ASN A 503 15.65 10.19 -9.11
CA ASN A 503 15.15 11.55 -9.30
C ASN A 503 13.97 11.49 -10.25
N GLN A 504 12.91 12.22 -9.95
CA GLN A 504 11.78 12.40 -10.85
C GLN A 504 11.45 13.88 -10.98
N LEU A 505 11.33 14.33 -12.21
CA LEU A 505 10.76 15.62 -12.55
C LEU A 505 9.46 15.37 -13.30
N TYR A 506 8.38 15.88 -12.75
CA TYR A 506 7.04 15.86 -13.34
C TYR A 506 6.58 17.29 -13.58
N GLY A 507 5.87 17.53 -14.70
CA GLY A 507 5.16 18.76 -14.95
C GLY A 507 3.96 18.55 -15.82
N ASP A 508 2.92 19.37 -15.63
CA ASP A 508 1.74 19.41 -16.47
C ASP A 508 1.15 20.81 -16.60
N VAL A 509 0.36 20.98 -17.67
CA VAL A 509 -0.50 22.14 -17.88
C VAL A 509 -1.90 21.64 -18.20
N LEU A 510 -2.88 22.18 -17.49
CA LEU A 510 -4.30 21.85 -17.60
C LEU A 510 -5.10 23.10 -17.99
N VAL A 511 -5.97 22.94 -18.95
CA VAL A 511 -7.00 23.93 -19.32
C VAL A 511 -8.33 23.32 -18.92
N ASN A 512 -9.03 23.93 -17.98
CA ASN A 512 -10.31 23.47 -17.46
C ASN A 512 -11.42 24.43 -17.86
N TYR A 513 -12.50 23.88 -18.38
CA TYR A 513 -13.71 24.59 -18.75
C TYR A 513 -14.92 23.94 -18.09
N ASN A 514 -15.74 24.75 -17.38
CA ASN A 514 -16.97 24.32 -16.74
C ASN A 514 -18.05 25.33 -17.02
N HIS A 515 -19.14 24.90 -17.69
CA HIS A 515 -20.25 25.77 -17.99
C HIS A 515 -21.59 25.03 -17.98
N THR A 516 -22.66 25.70 -17.60
CA THR A 516 -24.02 25.14 -17.58
C THR A 516 -24.93 26.00 -18.45
N TRP A 517 -25.60 25.37 -19.43
CA TRP A 517 -26.57 25.98 -20.35
C TRP A 517 -27.96 25.37 -20.11
N GLY A 518 -28.78 25.97 -19.28
CA GLY A 518 -30.09 25.43 -18.92
C GLY A 518 -29.96 24.04 -18.33
N ASP A 519 -30.51 23.01 -18.98
CA ASP A 519 -30.47 21.61 -18.53
C ASP A 519 -29.13 20.90 -18.83
N TRP A 520 -28.22 21.53 -19.58
CA TRP A 520 -26.95 20.90 -19.96
C TRP A 520 -25.76 21.48 -19.20
N ALA A 521 -24.88 20.62 -18.74
CA ALA A 521 -23.62 20.99 -18.11
C ALA A 521 -22.45 20.35 -18.86
N LEU A 522 -21.37 21.09 -19.07
CA LEU A 522 -20.12 20.59 -19.65
C LEU A 522 -18.98 20.88 -18.70
N THR A 523 -18.27 19.83 -18.30
CA THR A 523 -16.97 19.92 -17.63
C THR A 523 -15.92 19.30 -18.55
N ALA A 524 -15.00 20.11 -19.05
CA ALA A 524 -13.95 19.64 -19.95
C ALA A 524 -12.57 20.02 -19.43
N THR A 525 -11.60 19.13 -19.60
CA THR A 525 -10.19 19.39 -19.29
C THR A 525 -9.33 18.90 -20.45
N ALA A 526 -8.44 19.73 -20.93
CA ALA A 526 -7.38 19.36 -21.86
C ALA A 526 -6.02 19.65 -21.24
N GLY A 527 -5.03 18.82 -21.50
CA GLY A 527 -3.72 19.01 -20.89
C GLY A 527 -2.60 18.28 -21.57
N SER A 528 -1.39 18.63 -21.14
CA SER A 528 -0.15 17.98 -21.52
C SER A 528 0.68 17.72 -20.27
N SER A 529 1.40 16.61 -20.22
CA SER A 529 2.30 16.29 -19.11
C SER A 529 3.61 15.71 -19.61
N PHE A 530 4.66 15.90 -18.82
CA PHE A 530 5.92 15.23 -19.00
C PHE A 530 6.42 14.65 -17.69
N THR A 531 7.09 13.50 -17.78
CA THR A 531 7.77 12.86 -16.66
C THR A 531 9.16 12.46 -17.09
N LYS A 532 10.16 12.84 -16.31
CA LYS A 532 11.54 12.40 -16.48
C LYS A 532 11.97 11.70 -15.20
N THR A 533 12.31 10.40 -15.29
CA THR A 533 12.83 9.61 -14.16
C THR A 533 14.26 9.19 -14.47
N LYS A 534 15.14 9.43 -13.51
CA LYS A 534 16.55 9.05 -13.59
C LYS A 534 16.92 8.27 -12.35
N THR A 535 17.52 7.09 -12.53
CA THR A 535 18.06 6.29 -11.42
C THR A 535 19.53 6.00 -11.65
N SER A 536 20.29 5.99 -10.57
CA SER A 536 21.69 5.57 -10.59
C SER A 536 22.03 4.82 -9.32
N HIS A 537 22.98 3.92 -9.38
CA HIS A 537 23.44 3.19 -8.22
C HIS A 537 24.96 3.00 -8.20
N VAL A 538 25.48 2.83 -7.01
CA VAL A 538 26.86 2.46 -6.74
C VAL A 538 26.82 1.29 -5.78
N ASP A 539 27.22 0.12 -6.25
CA ASP A 539 27.31 -1.09 -5.46
C ASP A 539 28.78 -1.43 -5.17
N LEU A 540 29.16 -1.30 -3.89
CA LEU A 540 30.46 -1.76 -3.40
C LEU A 540 30.25 -3.07 -2.66
N TRP A 541 30.77 -4.16 -3.19
CA TRP A 541 30.64 -5.47 -2.61
C TRP A 541 31.94 -6.23 -2.64
N GLY A 542 32.33 -6.86 -1.54
CA GLY A 542 33.52 -7.67 -1.44
C GLY A 542 33.37 -8.75 -0.38
N GLU A 543 33.90 -9.93 -0.68
CA GLU A 543 33.94 -11.06 0.26
C GLU A 543 35.35 -11.57 0.43
N GLY A 544 35.67 -12.00 1.63
CA GLY A 544 36.97 -12.60 1.95
C GLY A 544 36.93 -14.10 1.71
N THR A 545 37.60 -14.57 0.68
CA THR A 545 37.86 -15.99 0.44
C THR A 545 39.06 -16.50 1.24
N LYS A 546 39.20 -17.81 1.39
CA LYS A 546 40.11 -18.51 2.30
C LYS A 546 41.50 -17.86 2.50
N PHE A 547 41.91 -17.83 3.76
CA PHE A 547 43.26 -17.48 4.20
C PHE A 547 44.25 -18.58 3.76
N THR A 548 44.61 -18.62 2.50
CA THR A 548 45.65 -19.55 2.01
C THR A 548 46.58 -18.78 1.08
N SER A 549 47.69 -18.38 1.65
CA SER A 549 48.92 -17.92 1.00
C SER A 549 49.08 -16.40 0.85
N PRO A 550 50.25 -15.88 1.24
CA PRO A 550 50.63 -14.47 1.01
C PRO A 550 50.83 -14.09 -0.48
N ALA A 551 50.75 -15.03 -1.38
CA ALA A 551 51.06 -14.84 -2.80
C ALA A 551 49.85 -14.99 -3.75
N GLY A 552 48.66 -15.30 -3.25
CA GLY A 552 47.46 -15.51 -4.09
C GLY A 552 46.58 -14.29 -4.22
N ALA A 553 46.14 -13.99 -5.42
CA ALA A 553 45.10 -12.99 -5.66
C ALA A 553 43.82 -13.40 -4.93
N GLY A 554 43.28 -12.55 -4.08
CA GLY A 554 41.95 -12.73 -3.45
C GLY A 554 41.89 -12.73 -1.91
N ASN A 555 42.95 -12.40 -1.22
CA ASN A 555 42.98 -12.45 0.23
C ASN A 555 42.53 -11.12 0.86
N VAL A 556 41.56 -11.21 1.82
CA VAL A 556 41.38 -10.17 2.80
C VAL A 556 42.60 -10.24 3.73
N TYR A 557 43.34 -9.16 3.81
CA TYR A 557 44.56 -9.13 4.64
C TYR A 557 44.22 -9.08 6.14
N TYR A 558 43.10 -8.42 6.47
CA TYR A 558 42.68 -8.24 7.85
C TYR A 558 41.19 -8.56 7.98
N PRO A 559 40.78 -9.62 8.67
CA PRO A 559 39.36 -9.92 8.88
C PRO A 559 38.68 -8.79 9.65
N ASN A 560 37.42 -8.55 9.32
CA ASN A 560 36.55 -7.58 10.01
C ASN A 560 36.96 -6.08 9.86
N ILE A 561 37.87 -5.75 8.94
CA ILE A 561 38.19 -4.36 8.57
C ILE A 561 37.49 -4.04 7.26
N PHE A 562 36.29 -3.44 7.36
CA PHE A 562 35.39 -3.17 6.26
C PHE A 562 35.75 -1.91 5.49
N THR A 563 36.85 -1.97 4.74
CA THR A 563 37.29 -0.92 3.83
C THR A 563 37.41 -1.45 2.41
N PRO A 564 37.13 -0.62 1.38
CA PRO A 564 37.30 -1.03 -0.01
C PRO A 564 38.67 -1.62 -0.31
N ASN A 565 39.74 -1.01 0.20
CA ASN A 565 41.09 -1.47 -0.04
C ASN A 565 41.37 -2.87 0.52
N ASN A 566 40.83 -3.22 1.68
CA ASN A 566 41.01 -4.53 2.27
C ASN A 566 40.25 -5.64 1.53
N TYR A 567 39.15 -5.30 0.83
CA TYR A 567 38.34 -6.22 0.04
C TYR A 567 38.56 -6.09 -1.48
N TYR A 568 39.48 -5.19 -1.93
CA TYR A 568 39.64 -4.76 -3.31
C TYR A 568 39.86 -5.91 -4.33
N LYS A 569 40.63 -6.93 -4.00
CA LYS A 569 40.89 -8.04 -4.92
C LYS A 569 39.70 -9.00 -5.12
N ASN A 570 38.74 -8.95 -4.21
CA ASN A 570 37.53 -9.73 -4.29
C ASN A 570 36.28 -8.89 -4.62
N MET A 571 36.47 -7.63 -4.95
CA MET A 571 35.42 -6.79 -5.50
C MET A 571 35.08 -7.26 -6.92
N SER A 572 34.58 -8.49 -7.04
CA SER A 572 34.19 -9.05 -8.32
C SER A 572 33.06 -8.32 -9.03
N ARG A 573 32.44 -7.33 -8.43
CA ARG A 573 31.24 -6.67 -9.00
C ARG A 573 31.10 -5.20 -8.58
N ILE A 574 32.05 -4.34 -8.98
CA ILE A 574 31.82 -2.89 -8.94
C ILE A 574 30.80 -2.47 -10.01
N PHE A 575 30.63 -3.26 -11.04
CA PHE A 575 29.72 -3.04 -12.15
C PHE A 575 28.90 -4.31 -12.36
N ASP A 576 27.83 -4.48 -11.59
CA ASP A 576 26.87 -5.52 -11.88
C ASP A 576 26.18 -5.21 -13.21
N ASP A 577 25.61 -6.21 -13.81
CA ASP A 577 25.09 -6.27 -15.18
C ASP A 577 24.04 -5.22 -15.55
N ASP A 578 23.55 -4.42 -14.59
CA ASP A 578 22.57 -3.36 -14.83
C ASP A 578 23.23 -2.01 -15.07
N ALA A 579 22.62 -1.21 -15.92
CA ALA A 579 23.13 0.11 -16.25
C ALA A 579 23.31 0.93 -14.96
N PHE A 580 24.54 1.42 -14.76
CA PHE A 580 24.90 2.30 -13.65
C PHE A 580 23.96 3.50 -13.52
N GLU A 581 23.49 4.01 -14.64
CA GLU A 581 22.52 5.09 -14.74
C GLU A 581 21.44 4.74 -15.76
N THR A 582 20.19 4.99 -15.38
CA THR A 582 19.05 4.81 -16.28
C THR A 582 18.26 6.10 -16.38
N GLU A 583 17.72 6.39 -17.55
CA GLU A 583 16.82 7.51 -17.79
C GLU A 583 15.60 7.05 -18.56
N LYS A 584 14.41 7.46 -18.09
CA LYS A 584 13.12 7.25 -18.74
C LYS A 584 12.40 8.58 -18.90
N ARG A 585 11.80 8.81 -20.07
CA ARG A 585 10.94 9.96 -20.35
C ARG A 585 9.59 9.49 -20.84
N LEU A 586 8.55 10.15 -20.35
CA LEU A 586 7.17 9.94 -20.78
C LEU A 586 6.53 11.31 -21.03
N ASN A 587 6.08 11.55 -22.24
CA ASN A 587 5.32 12.75 -22.62
C ASN A 587 3.89 12.33 -22.95
N ALA A 588 2.93 13.19 -22.67
CA ALA A 588 1.53 12.90 -22.96
C ALA A 588 0.71 14.13 -23.29
N VAL A 589 -0.33 13.91 -24.12
CA VAL A 589 -1.42 14.86 -24.34
C VAL A 589 -2.72 14.14 -24.04
N PHE A 590 -3.64 14.78 -23.35
CA PHE A 590 -4.90 14.18 -22.95
C PHE A 590 -6.04 15.20 -22.92
N ALA A 591 -7.25 14.68 -23.05
CA ALA A 591 -8.48 15.44 -22.88
C ALA A 591 -9.56 14.59 -22.22
N THR A 592 -10.43 15.22 -21.44
CA THR A 592 -11.64 14.62 -20.89
C THR A 592 -12.78 15.59 -20.97
N ALA A 593 -13.99 15.07 -21.22
CA ALA A 593 -15.22 15.84 -21.22
C ALA A 593 -16.32 15.04 -20.51
N GLN A 594 -17.00 15.67 -19.59
CA GLN A 594 -18.24 15.16 -18.98
C GLN A 594 -19.39 16.05 -19.43
N VAL A 595 -20.37 15.45 -20.08
CA VAL A 595 -21.63 16.10 -20.45
C VAL A 595 -22.70 15.63 -19.49
N GLY A 596 -23.32 16.55 -18.77
CA GLY A 596 -24.46 16.34 -17.88
C GLY A 596 -25.75 16.84 -18.50
N PHE A 597 -26.85 16.08 -18.36
CA PHE A 597 -28.19 16.48 -18.74
C PHE A 597 -29.14 16.40 -17.54
N LYS A 598 -29.78 17.52 -17.18
CA LYS A 598 -30.70 17.66 -16.05
C LYS A 598 -30.14 17.19 -14.71
N GLU A 599 -28.83 17.28 -14.55
CA GLU A 599 -28.11 16.71 -13.38
C GLU A 599 -28.43 15.23 -13.10
N ALA A 600 -28.99 14.55 -14.07
CA ALA A 600 -29.48 13.17 -13.92
C ALA A 600 -28.76 12.17 -14.83
N VAL A 601 -28.32 12.58 -16.01
CA VAL A 601 -27.60 11.72 -16.96
C VAL A 601 -26.24 12.33 -17.24
N PHE A 602 -25.19 11.52 -17.13
CA PHE A 602 -23.82 11.95 -17.35
C PHE A 602 -23.14 11.01 -18.35
N LEU A 603 -22.41 11.61 -19.30
CA LEU A 603 -21.54 10.94 -20.27
C LEU A 603 -20.12 11.44 -20.09
N ASP A 604 -19.20 10.55 -19.74
CA ASP A 604 -17.77 10.82 -19.63
C ASP A 604 -17.04 10.29 -20.86
N LEU A 605 -16.22 11.12 -21.47
CA LEU A 605 -15.33 10.79 -22.56
C LEU A 605 -13.91 11.17 -22.16
N SER A 606 -12.94 10.27 -22.34
CA SER A 606 -11.54 10.64 -22.18
C SER A 606 -10.67 10.00 -23.25
N ALA A 607 -9.61 10.72 -23.59
CA ALA A 607 -8.63 10.31 -24.56
C ALA A 607 -7.24 10.76 -24.10
N ARG A 608 -6.26 9.88 -24.23
CA ARG A 608 -4.86 10.17 -23.93
C ARG A 608 -3.95 9.52 -24.95
N ASN A 609 -2.89 10.21 -25.33
CA ASN A 609 -1.80 9.66 -26.11
C ASN A 609 -0.48 9.85 -25.37
N ASP A 610 0.25 8.76 -25.20
CA ASP A 610 1.57 8.73 -24.57
C ASP A 610 2.68 8.46 -25.58
N TRP A 611 3.84 9.10 -25.35
CA TRP A 611 5.11 8.82 -26.02
C TRP A 611 6.12 8.42 -24.96
N SER A 612 6.56 7.14 -25.00
CA SER A 612 7.51 6.61 -24.01
C SER A 612 8.87 6.34 -24.63
N SER A 613 9.92 6.78 -23.95
CA SER A 613 11.30 6.48 -24.36
C SER A 613 11.66 4.98 -24.27
N THR A 614 10.91 4.19 -23.52
CA THR A 614 11.11 2.72 -23.42
C THR A 614 10.77 2.00 -24.71
N LEU A 615 9.89 2.59 -25.53
CA LEU A 615 9.46 2.11 -26.82
C LEU A 615 10.10 2.88 -27.98
N ALA A 616 11.11 3.71 -27.70
CA ALA A 616 11.88 4.38 -28.76
C ALA A 616 12.46 3.34 -29.73
N PHE A 617 12.54 3.68 -31.00
CA PHE A 617 12.99 2.82 -32.10
C PHE A 617 12.08 1.60 -32.40
N THR A 618 10.87 1.55 -31.82
CA THR A 618 9.81 0.60 -32.18
C THR A 618 8.68 1.30 -32.93
N GLU A 619 7.84 0.54 -33.61
CA GLU A 619 6.64 1.05 -34.27
C GLU A 619 5.58 1.54 -33.27
N SER A 620 5.73 1.24 -31.98
CA SER A 620 4.75 1.50 -30.91
C SER A 620 5.22 2.56 -29.92
N CYS A 621 6.10 3.48 -30.30
CA CYS A 621 6.56 4.54 -29.40
C CYS A 621 5.45 5.52 -28.98
N SER A 622 4.37 5.58 -29.76
CA SER A 622 3.13 6.36 -29.50
C SER A 622 1.95 5.43 -29.32
N PHE A 623 1.19 5.61 -28.25
CA PHE A 623 0.05 4.75 -27.98
C PHE A 623 -1.14 5.52 -27.37
N PHE A 624 -2.33 5.20 -27.88
CA PHE A 624 -3.58 5.91 -27.62
C PHE A 624 -4.49 5.12 -26.67
N TYR A 625 -5.13 5.80 -25.72
CA TYR A 625 -6.03 5.26 -24.71
C TYR A 625 -7.37 6.00 -24.72
N PRO A 626 -8.45 5.40 -25.23
CA PRO A 626 -9.80 5.92 -25.10
C PRO A 626 -10.49 5.38 -23.85
N SER A 627 -11.42 6.18 -23.29
CA SER A 627 -12.38 5.71 -22.30
C SER A 627 -13.72 6.39 -22.50
N VAL A 628 -14.79 5.63 -22.29
CA VAL A 628 -16.17 6.12 -22.32
C VAL A 628 -16.92 5.56 -21.11
N GLY A 629 -17.71 6.41 -20.47
CA GLY A 629 -18.55 6.03 -19.35
C GLY A 629 -19.86 6.78 -19.35
N ALA A 630 -20.90 6.14 -18.83
CA ALA A 630 -22.21 6.75 -18.65
C ALA A 630 -22.75 6.48 -17.26
N SER A 631 -23.48 7.42 -16.69
CA SER A 631 -24.23 7.22 -15.45
C SER A 631 -25.59 7.89 -15.52
N VAL A 632 -26.56 7.29 -14.80
CA VAL A 632 -27.94 7.75 -14.76
C VAL A 632 -28.42 7.75 -13.32
N LEU A 633 -28.86 8.89 -12.80
CA LEU A 633 -29.48 9.07 -11.51
C LEU A 633 -31.00 8.96 -11.66
N LEU A 634 -31.54 7.76 -11.44
CA LEU A 634 -32.96 7.49 -11.67
C LEU A 634 -33.88 8.28 -10.73
N ASN A 635 -33.46 8.54 -9.50
CA ASN A 635 -34.22 9.34 -8.54
C ASN A 635 -34.41 10.80 -8.97
N LYS A 636 -33.59 11.31 -9.89
CA LYS A 636 -33.78 12.64 -10.49
C LYS A 636 -34.66 12.64 -11.75
N LEU A 637 -34.85 11.48 -12.38
CA LEU A 637 -35.67 11.32 -13.59
C LEU A 637 -37.09 10.84 -13.30
N VAL A 638 -37.23 9.98 -12.30
CA VAL A 638 -38.50 9.34 -11.91
C VAL A 638 -38.73 9.59 -10.42
N PRO A 639 -39.92 10.07 -10.00
CA PRO A 639 -40.27 10.19 -8.59
C PRO A 639 -40.23 8.81 -7.92
N MET A 640 -39.30 8.58 -6.97
CA MET A 640 -39.13 7.30 -6.27
C MET A 640 -39.57 7.34 -4.79
N GLY A 641 -40.22 8.45 -4.37
CA GLY A 641 -40.60 8.67 -2.96
C GLY A 641 -39.41 9.13 -2.09
N GLU A 642 -39.73 9.69 -0.91
CA GLU A 642 -38.76 10.32 0.00
C GLU A 642 -37.74 9.35 0.61
N GLN A 643 -37.99 8.06 0.50
CA GLN A 643 -37.11 7.00 1.04
C GLN A 643 -35.87 6.71 0.15
N VAL A 644 -35.87 7.17 -1.11
CA VAL A 644 -34.76 6.95 -2.08
C VAL A 644 -34.03 8.26 -2.27
N ASN A 645 -32.89 8.42 -1.59
CA ASN A 645 -32.08 9.64 -1.67
C ASN A 645 -31.19 9.63 -2.92
N LEU A 646 -30.63 8.47 -3.26
CA LEU A 646 -29.83 8.24 -4.45
C LEU A 646 -30.14 6.86 -5.04
N PHE A 647 -30.35 6.78 -6.36
CA PHE A 647 -30.38 5.51 -7.08
C PHE A 647 -29.75 5.71 -8.46
N LYS A 648 -28.52 5.25 -8.59
CA LYS A 648 -27.62 5.52 -9.70
C LYS A 648 -27.17 4.22 -10.37
N PHE A 649 -27.26 4.17 -11.69
CA PHE A 649 -26.59 3.18 -12.52
C PHE A 649 -25.39 3.79 -13.21
N ARG A 650 -24.34 3.01 -13.38
CA ARG A 650 -23.12 3.42 -14.09
C ARG A 650 -22.55 2.28 -14.92
N GLY A 651 -21.90 2.64 -16.01
CA GLY A 651 -21.16 1.71 -16.85
C GLY A 651 -20.03 2.41 -17.57
N SER A 652 -18.91 1.73 -17.74
CA SER A 652 -17.75 2.27 -18.43
C SER A 652 -16.96 1.21 -19.17
N TYR A 653 -16.35 1.64 -20.28
CA TYR A 653 -15.37 0.86 -21.01
C TYR A 653 -14.12 1.70 -21.25
N SER A 654 -12.95 1.12 -21.00
CA SER A 654 -11.68 1.80 -21.15
C SER A 654 -10.59 0.87 -21.63
N ILE A 655 -9.63 1.45 -22.36
CA ILE A 655 -8.38 0.81 -22.75
C ILE A 655 -7.26 1.60 -22.09
N VAL A 656 -6.34 0.90 -21.37
CA VAL A 656 -5.16 1.52 -20.78
C VAL A 656 -3.96 0.66 -21.11
N GLY A 657 -2.86 1.29 -21.54
CA GLY A 657 -1.61 0.59 -21.76
C GLY A 657 -0.81 0.44 -20.47
N ASN A 658 0.11 -0.50 -20.46
CA ASN A 658 1.17 -0.62 -19.46
C ASN A 658 2.51 -0.53 -20.18
N ASP A 659 3.40 0.31 -19.65
CA ASP A 659 4.70 0.54 -20.26
C ASP A 659 5.64 -0.67 -20.07
N VAL A 660 6.67 -0.76 -20.89
CA VAL A 660 7.66 -1.83 -20.80
C VAL A 660 8.91 -1.38 -20.04
N PRO A 661 9.70 -2.31 -19.49
CA PRO A 661 10.98 -1.96 -18.88
C PRO A 661 11.93 -1.24 -19.85
N ILE A 662 12.82 -0.44 -19.27
CA ILE A 662 13.81 0.32 -20.03
C ILE A 662 14.78 -0.59 -20.80
N TYR A 663 15.27 -0.11 -21.94
CA TYR A 663 16.33 -0.72 -22.77
C TYR A 663 16.02 -2.11 -23.37
N MET A 664 14.74 -2.48 -23.49
CA MET A 664 14.35 -3.73 -24.14
C MET A 664 14.41 -3.65 -25.67
N SER A 665 14.29 -2.44 -26.23
CA SER A 665 14.34 -2.20 -27.68
C SER A 665 15.76 -2.04 -28.23
N ASN A 666 16.78 -1.99 -27.36
CA ASN A 666 18.16 -1.70 -27.75
C ASN A 666 19.10 -2.89 -27.54
N LEU A 667 20.02 -3.05 -28.50
CA LEU A 667 21.20 -3.95 -28.33
C LEU A 667 22.16 -3.31 -27.32
N ARG A 668 22.52 -4.03 -26.29
CA ARG A 668 23.53 -3.60 -25.31
C ARG A 668 24.68 -4.59 -25.29
N TYR A 669 25.82 -4.15 -25.78
CA TYR A 669 27.08 -4.85 -25.61
C TYR A 669 27.68 -4.46 -24.25
N ARG A 670 28.35 -5.39 -23.59
CA ARG A 670 29.00 -5.19 -22.30
C ARG A 670 30.48 -5.46 -22.42
N PHE A 671 31.30 -4.69 -21.73
CA PHE A 671 32.70 -5.04 -21.55
C PHE A 671 32.83 -6.20 -20.56
N GLU A 672 33.54 -7.24 -20.92
CA GLU A 672 33.85 -8.30 -19.96
C GLU A 672 34.89 -7.82 -18.96
N LYS A 673 34.56 -8.06 -17.70
CA LYS A 673 35.30 -7.55 -16.57
C LYS A 673 36.63 -8.26 -16.37
N ASP A 674 36.60 -9.58 -16.54
CA ASP A 674 37.76 -10.43 -16.33
C ASP A 674 38.70 -10.51 -17.59
N SER A 675 38.30 -9.81 -18.66
CA SER A 675 39.04 -9.74 -19.93
C SER A 675 39.02 -8.31 -20.47
N PRO A 676 39.93 -7.43 -20.01
CA PRO A 676 39.98 -6.04 -20.45
C PRO A 676 40.02 -5.92 -21.99
N GLY A 677 39.01 -5.22 -22.54
CA GLY A 677 38.83 -5.04 -23.98
C GLY A 677 37.97 -6.09 -24.67
N ALA A 678 37.56 -7.15 -24.00
CA ALA A 678 36.58 -8.08 -24.53
C ALA A 678 35.16 -7.51 -24.43
N ILE A 679 34.41 -7.66 -25.50
CA ILE A 679 32.99 -7.22 -25.57
C ILE A 679 32.10 -8.46 -25.56
N LYS A 680 31.24 -8.57 -24.56
CA LYS A 680 30.23 -9.62 -24.48
C LYS A 680 29.02 -9.23 -25.31
N ALA A 681 28.62 -10.14 -26.18
CA ALA A 681 27.39 -9.99 -26.94
C ALA A 681 26.16 -10.00 -26.00
N PRO A 682 25.08 -9.33 -26.34
CA PRO A 682 23.85 -9.35 -25.53
C PRO A 682 23.26 -10.76 -25.47
N ASP A 683 22.84 -11.20 -24.28
CA ASP A 683 22.18 -12.50 -24.10
C ASP A 683 20.73 -12.50 -24.65
N LYS A 684 20.19 -11.32 -24.98
CA LYS A 684 18.79 -11.14 -25.40
C LYS A 684 18.72 -10.34 -26.70
N ALA A 685 17.90 -10.82 -27.63
CA ALA A 685 17.62 -10.08 -28.86
C ALA A 685 16.83 -8.80 -28.56
N PRO A 686 17.17 -7.67 -29.24
CA PRO A 686 16.30 -6.49 -29.20
C PRO A 686 14.98 -6.80 -29.91
N PHE A 687 13.91 -6.24 -29.37
CA PHE A 687 12.58 -6.49 -29.88
C PHE A 687 12.03 -5.23 -30.56
N ARG A 688 12.18 -5.12 -31.89
CA ARG A 688 11.76 -3.94 -32.65
C ARG A 688 10.23 -3.81 -32.78
N THR A 689 9.50 -4.92 -32.76
CA THR A 689 8.04 -4.97 -32.82
C THR A 689 7.39 -4.97 -31.45
N LEU A 690 8.14 -4.58 -30.41
CA LEU A 690 7.66 -4.50 -29.03
C LEU A 690 6.45 -3.54 -28.93
N LYS A 691 5.38 -4.05 -28.32
CA LYS A 691 4.14 -3.31 -28.10
C LYS A 691 3.91 -3.13 -26.60
N PRO A 692 3.27 -2.05 -26.16
CA PRO A 692 2.82 -1.95 -24.78
C PRO A 692 1.75 -3.00 -24.49
N GLU A 693 1.71 -3.50 -23.25
CA GLU A 693 0.56 -4.29 -22.79
C GLU A 693 -0.69 -3.42 -22.81
N LYS A 694 -1.84 -3.98 -23.16
CA LYS A 694 -3.13 -3.27 -23.21
C LYS A 694 -4.16 -3.96 -22.33
N THR A 695 -4.65 -3.23 -21.34
CA THR A 695 -5.75 -3.66 -20.49
C THR A 695 -7.07 -3.08 -21.00
N HIS A 696 -7.97 -3.96 -21.45
CA HIS A 696 -9.36 -3.65 -21.79
C HIS A 696 -10.20 -3.89 -20.54
N SER A 697 -10.93 -2.90 -20.09
CA SER A 697 -11.72 -2.93 -18.85
C SER A 697 -13.16 -2.56 -19.13
N LEU A 698 -14.08 -3.42 -18.68
CA LEU A 698 -15.52 -3.20 -18.69
C LEU A 698 -16.02 -3.19 -17.25
N GLU A 699 -16.80 -2.18 -16.89
CA GLU A 699 -17.42 -2.07 -15.58
C GLU A 699 -18.91 -1.74 -15.69
N PHE A 700 -19.72 -2.36 -14.83
CA PHE A 700 -21.11 -2.00 -14.57
C PHE A 700 -21.34 -1.93 -13.07
N GLY A 701 -22.13 -0.98 -12.63
CA GLY A 701 -22.43 -0.88 -11.22
C GLY A 701 -23.68 -0.06 -10.94
N PHE A 702 -24.12 -0.17 -9.70
CA PHE A 702 -25.16 0.68 -9.18
C PHE A 702 -24.82 1.12 -7.74
N ASP A 703 -25.18 2.35 -7.43
CA ASP A 703 -24.99 2.95 -6.12
C ASP A 703 -26.36 3.44 -5.63
N GLY A 704 -26.67 3.23 -4.37
CA GLY A 704 -27.93 3.64 -3.79
C GLY A 704 -27.79 4.13 -2.36
N THR A 705 -28.55 5.18 -2.02
CA THR A 705 -28.68 5.69 -0.66
C THR A 705 -30.16 5.81 -0.34
N PHE A 706 -30.57 5.23 0.79
CA PHE A 706 -31.97 5.05 1.15
C PHE A 706 -32.23 5.46 2.60
N PHE A 707 -33.53 5.69 2.93
CA PHE A 707 -34.03 5.93 4.30
C PHE A 707 -33.38 7.14 4.96
N ASN A 708 -33.36 8.30 4.28
CA ASN A 708 -32.70 9.52 4.73
C ASN A 708 -31.20 9.29 5.03
N ASN A 709 -30.50 8.73 4.05
CA ASN A 709 -29.04 8.45 4.08
C ASN A 709 -28.60 7.47 5.18
N ARG A 710 -29.52 6.62 5.66
CA ARG A 710 -29.19 5.59 6.67
C ARG A 710 -28.58 4.34 6.05
N LEU A 711 -29.03 3.96 4.85
CA LEU A 711 -28.55 2.78 4.14
C LEU A 711 -27.80 3.22 2.88
N ASP A 712 -26.53 2.89 2.81
CA ASP A 712 -25.69 3.04 1.63
C ASP A 712 -25.41 1.68 1.03
N PHE A 713 -25.55 1.57 -0.29
CA PHE A 713 -25.27 0.35 -1.03
C PHE A 713 -24.49 0.67 -2.29
N SER A 714 -23.42 -0.10 -2.57
CA SER A 714 -22.67 -0.02 -3.82
C SER A 714 -22.37 -1.42 -4.32
N PHE A 715 -22.58 -1.63 -5.63
CA PHE A 715 -22.24 -2.88 -6.32
C PHE A 715 -21.52 -2.55 -7.62
N THR A 716 -20.46 -3.30 -7.92
CA THR A 716 -19.72 -3.20 -9.18
C THR A 716 -19.37 -4.58 -9.69
N TYR A 717 -19.74 -4.90 -10.93
CA TYR A 717 -19.21 -6.00 -11.72
C TYR A 717 -18.12 -5.47 -12.63
N TYR A 718 -17.02 -6.20 -12.77
CA TYR A 718 -15.94 -5.85 -13.67
C TYR A 718 -15.38 -7.06 -14.43
N LYS A 719 -14.86 -6.78 -15.63
CA LYS A 719 -14.10 -7.73 -16.44
C LYS A 719 -12.96 -7.01 -17.13
N THR A 720 -11.74 -7.50 -16.91
CA THR A 720 -10.52 -6.94 -17.50
C THR A 720 -9.77 -8.02 -18.28
N ASN A 721 -9.20 -7.66 -19.43
CA ASN A 721 -8.33 -8.50 -20.24
C ASN A 721 -7.06 -7.72 -20.52
N THR A 722 -5.91 -8.21 -20.04
CA THR A 722 -4.61 -7.62 -20.35
C THR A 722 -3.94 -8.45 -21.41
N LYS A 723 -3.84 -7.88 -22.60
CA LYS A 723 -3.29 -8.48 -23.82
C LYS A 723 -1.89 -7.96 -24.13
N ASN A 724 -1.19 -8.63 -25.09
CA ASN A 724 0.17 -8.29 -25.48
C ASN A 724 1.14 -8.31 -24.29
N GLN A 725 0.97 -9.27 -23.39
CA GLN A 725 1.91 -9.48 -22.28
C GLN A 725 3.31 -9.65 -22.87
N PHE A 726 4.33 -9.08 -22.20
CA PHE A 726 5.68 -9.30 -22.63
C PHE A 726 6.41 -10.23 -21.66
N PHE A 727 7.19 -11.13 -22.19
CA PHE A 727 8.06 -12.00 -21.41
C PHE A 727 9.24 -12.51 -22.25
N SER A 728 10.22 -13.04 -21.53
CA SER A 728 11.42 -13.60 -22.14
C SER A 728 11.21 -15.09 -22.34
N VAL A 729 11.40 -15.57 -23.57
CA VAL A 729 11.39 -17.00 -23.90
C VAL A 729 12.78 -17.39 -24.41
N SER A 730 13.11 -18.69 -24.31
CA SER A 730 14.36 -19.22 -24.89
C SER A 730 14.41 -18.91 -26.37
N ALA A 731 15.57 -18.48 -26.85
CA ALA A 731 15.84 -18.28 -28.27
C ALA A 731 16.36 -19.58 -28.90
N PRO A 732 16.14 -19.80 -30.20
CA PRO A 732 16.78 -20.91 -30.90
C PRO A 732 18.31 -20.86 -30.75
N TYR A 733 18.96 -22.00 -30.55
CA TYR A 733 20.41 -22.09 -30.30
C TYR A 733 21.22 -21.46 -31.44
N GLU A 734 20.76 -21.60 -32.67
CA GLU A 734 21.34 -21.08 -33.89
C GLU A 734 21.37 -19.54 -33.95
N SER A 735 20.56 -18.88 -33.14
CA SER A 735 20.54 -17.40 -33.07
C SER A 735 21.76 -16.81 -32.35
N GLY A 736 22.53 -17.64 -31.64
CA GLY A 736 23.64 -17.17 -30.77
C GLY A 736 23.15 -16.39 -29.54
N LEU A 737 21.86 -16.36 -29.28
CA LEU A 737 21.22 -15.68 -28.16
C LEU A 737 20.59 -16.70 -27.22
N ARG A 738 20.55 -16.42 -25.92
CA ARG A 738 19.90 -17.30 -24.95
C ARG A 738 18.39 -17.09 -24.90
N ASN A 739 17.95 -15.84 -24.99
CA ASN A 739 16.56 -15.46 -24.84
C ASN A 739 16.12 -14.42 -25.87
N ARG A 740 14.84 -14.41 -26.17
CA ARG A 740 14.18 -13.37 -26.95
C ARG A 740 12.95 -12.86 -26.20
N TYR A 741 12.59 -11.59 -26.40
CA TYR A 741 11.35 -11.05 -25.90
C TYR A 741 10.22 -11.30 -26.89
N VAL A 742 9.01 -11.54 -26.36
CA VAL A 742 7.79 -11.72 -27.14
C VAL A 742 6.64 -10.94 -26.51
N ASN A 743 5.74 -10.44 -27.36
CA ASN A 743 4.44 -9.96 -26.92
C ASN A 743 3.39 -11.02 -27.24
N ALA A 744 2.85 -11.65 -26.22
CA ALA A 744 1.79 -12.63 -26.36
C ALA A 744 0.97 -12.73 -25.06
N GLY A 745 -0.01 -13.58 -25.08
CA GLY A 745 -0.79 -13.88 -23.89
C GLY A 745 -1.92 -12.90 -23.59
N ASN A 746 -2.88 -13.41 -22.81
CA ASN A 746 -4.06 -12.68 -22.35
C ASN A 746 -4.41 -13.13 -20.93
N VAL A 747 -4.28 -12.23 -19.98
CA VAL A 747 -4.67 -12.46 -18.59
C VAL A 747 -6.01 -11.78 -18.34
N GLN A 748 -7.02 -12.57 -17.93
CA GLN A 748 -8.35 -12.10 -17.61
C GLN A 748 -8.56 -12.06 -16.09
N ASN A 749 -9.12 -10.97 -15.58
CA ASN A 749 -9.71 -10.89 -14.25
C ASN A 749 -11.17 -10.49 -14.38
N GLN A 750 -12.06 -11.18 -13.68
CA GLN A 750 -13.47 -10.85 -13.59
C GLN A 750 -13.97 -11.05 -12.17
N GLY A 751 -14.96 -10.25 -11.78
CA GLY A 751 -15.46 -10.35 -10.42
C GLY A 751 -16.47 -9.28 -10.06
N PHE A 752 -16.81 -9.24 -8.78
CA PHE A 752 -17.69 -8.24 -8.23
C PHE A 752 -17.15 -7.66 -6.93
N GLU A 753 -17.55 -6.43 -6.65
CA GLU A 753 -17.32 -5.70 -5.42
C GLU A 753 -18.66 -5.21 -4.92
N ALA A 754 -18.92 -5.39 -3.62
CA ALA A 754 -20.12 -4.87 -2.98
C ALA A 754 -19.78 -4.26 -1.62
N SER A 755 -20.49 -3.19 -1.26
CA SER A 755 -20.44 -2.62 0.08
C SER A 755 -21.84 -2.25 0.53
N VAL A 756 -22.11 -2.41 1.84
CA VAL A 756 -23.36 -2.04 2.49
C VAL A 756 -23.01 -1.30 3.77
N GLY A 757 -23.45 -0.07 3.88
CA GLY A 757 -23.34 0.78 5.07
C GLY A 757 -24.70 0.99 5.72
N TRP A 758 -24.74 0.99 7.05
CA TRP A 758 -25.92 1.42 7.81
C TRP A 758 -25.50 2.40 8.87
N HIS A 759 -26.16 3.56 8.90
CA HIS A 759 -25.88 4.66 9.83
C HIS A 759 -27.16 5.01 10.58
N GLN A 760 -27.15 4.88 11.89
CA GLN A 760 -28.33 5.13 12.73
C GLN A 760 -27.96 5.99 13.92
N GLN A 761 -28.56 7.18 13.98
CA GLN A 761 -28.66 7.98 15.19
C GLN A 761 -29.93 7.55 15.94
N PHE A 762 -29.78 6.96 17.12
CA PHE A 762 -30.93 6.53 17.93
C PHE A 762 -31.48 7.68 18.82
N ASN A 763 -30.56 8.47 19.35
CA ASN A 763 -30.82 9.66 20.14
C ASN A 763 -29.57 10.56 20.17
N ASP A 764 -29.61 11.68 20.89
CA ASP A 764 -28.48 12.63 20.96
C ASP A 764 -27.21 12.01 21.57
N ASP A 765 -27.34 10.95 22.36
CA ASP A 765 -26.24 10.31 23.07
C ASP A 765 -25.71 9.05 22.36
N PHE A 766 -26.52 8.39 21.51
CA PHE A 766 -26.16 7.08 20.94
C PHE A 766 -26.33 7.01 19.44
N ALA A 767 -25.22 6.68 18.74
CA ALA A 767 -25.18 6.42 17.32
C ALA A 767 -24.45 5.11 17.02
N TRP A 768 -24.87 4.43 15.96
CA TRP A 768 -24.24 3.25 15.44
C TRP A 768 -24.05 3.36 13.93
N SER A 769 -22.83 3.02 13.49
CA SER A 769 -22.47 2.91 12.09
C SER A 769 -21.84 1.55 11.83
N THR A 770 -22.27 0.88 10.79
CA THR A 770 -21.68 -0.37 10.35
C THR A 770 -21.42 -0.33 8.83
N ASN A 771 -20.31 -0.89 8.39
CA ASN A 771 -19.98 -1.02 6.99
C ASN A 771 -19.43 -2.41 6.73
N PHE A 772 -20.07 -3.14 5.82
CA PHE A 772 -19.65 -4.45 5.34
C PHE A 772 -19.25 -4.32 3.88
N ASN A 773 -18.05 -4.79 3.53
CA ASN A 773 -17.56 -4.82 2.17
C ASN A 773 -17.09 -6.23 1.82
N ILE A 774 -17.33 -6.64 0.57
CA ILE A 774 -16.95 -7.95 0.05
C ILE A 774 -16.51 -7.82 -1.41
N SER A 775 -15.54 -8.61 -1.81
CA SER A 775 -15.11 -8.71 -3.20
C SER A 775 -14.82 -10.16 -3.58
N TYR A 776 -15.15 -10.48 -4.81
CA TYR A 776 -14.78 -11.75 -5.47
C TYR A 776 -13.98 -11.43 -6.73
N ASN A 777 -12.85 -12.11 -6.91
CA ASN A 777 -12.04 -12.02 -8.12
C ASN A 777 -11.67 -13.41 -8.63
N GLU A 778 -11.91 -13.65 -9.91
CA GLU A 778 -11.43 -14.80 -10.63
C GLU A 778 -10.39 -14.37 -11.67
N ASN A 779 -9.20 -14.91 -11.56
CA ASN A 779 -8.12 -14.72 -12.53
C ASN A 779 -8.05 -15.94 -13.44
N LYS A 780 -7.86 -15.73 -14.75
CA LYS A 780 -7.70 -16.80 -15.74
C LYS A 780 -6.69 -16.41 -16.82
N ILE A 781 -5.74 -17.28 -17.07
CA ILE A 781 -4.82 -17.19 -18.20
C ILE A 781 -5.57 -17.71 -19.43
N LYS A 782 -5.91 -16.83 -20.37
CA LYS A 782 -6.66 -17.17 -21.57
C LYS A 782 -5.79 -17.66 -22.70
N GLU A 783 -4.60 -17.09 -22.80
CA GLU A 783 -3.63 -17.36 -23.85
C GLU A 783 -2.22 -17.17 -23.28
N LEU A 784 -1.30 -18.00 -23.67
CA LEU A 784 0.16 -17.85 -23.49
C LEU A 784 0.83 -17.87 -24.87
N VAL A 785 2.15 -17.96 -24.88
CA VAL A 785 2.94 -18.13 -26.12
C VAL A 785 2.88 -19.56 -26.58
N GLU A 786 2.70 -19.76 -27.88
CA GLU A 786 2.83 -21.06 -28.53
C GLU A 786 4.23 -21.67 -28.27
N GLY A 787 4.29 -22.96 -27.94
CA GLY A 787 5.52 -23.68 -27.61
C GLY A 787 5.90 -23.67 -26.12
N LEU A 788 5.05 -23.17 -25.22
CA LEU A 788 5.21 -23.31 -23.77
C LEU A 788 4.33 -24.45 -23.23
N GLU A 789 4.54 -25.68 -23.69
CA GLU A 789 3.76 -26.86 -23.32
C GLU A 789 3.76 -27.13 -21.80
N ASN A 790 4.85 -26.81 -21.10
CA ASN A 790 5.01 -26.95 -19.65
C ASN A 790 4.66 -25.67 -18.87
N GLY A 791 3.98 -24.71 -19.51
CA GLY A 791 3.67 -23.41 -18.92
C GLY A 791 4.86 -22.51 -18.67
N LEU A 792 4.61 -21.34 -18.06
CA LEU A 792 5.64 -20.35 -17.69
C LEU A 792 5.83 -20.35 -16.19
N THR A 793 6.99 -20.78 -15.71
CA THR A 793 7.36 -20.69 -14.30
C THR A 793 7.69 -19.25 -13.95
N ILE A 794 6.97 -18.65 -12.99
CA ILE A 794 7.16 -17.27 -12.51
C ILE A 794 7.85 -17.20 -11.16
N ALA A 795 7.82 -18.29 -10.39
CA ALA A 795 8.57 -18.45 -9.16
C ALA A 795 8.88 -19.94 -8.96
N SER A 796 10.05 -20.24 -8.42
CA SER A 796 10.48 -21.61 -8.15
C SER A 796 11.23 -21.66 -6.83
N TRP A 797 10.90 -22.65 -6.02
CA TRP A 797 11.66 -23.07 -4.83
C TRP A 797 12.02 -24.53 -5.03
N GLN A 798 12.97 -25.05 -4.30
CA GLN A 798 13.56 -26.41 -4.51
C GLN A 798 12.57 -27.52 -4.84
N SER A 799 11.38 -27.47 -4.28
CA SER A 799 10.39 -28.56 -4.40
C SER A 799 9.00 -28.05 -4.69
N ALA A 800 8.86 -26.77 -5.10
CA ALA A 800 7.61 -26.15 -5.47
C ALA A 800 7.82 -25.11 -6.57
N LYS A 801 6.80 -24.94 -7.44
CA LYS A 801 6.83 -23.97 -8.55
C LYS A 801 5.49 -23.27 -8.64
N VAL A 802 5.50 -21.97 -8.96
CA VAL A 802 4.30 -21.24 -9.41
C VAL A 802 4.36 -21.15 -10.93
N VAL A 803 3.41 -21.80 -11.59
CA VAL A 803 3.41 -21.96 -13.03
C VAL A 803 2.13 -21.39 -13.63
N LEU A 804 2.28 -20.60 -14.67
CA LEU A 804 1.17 -20.09 -15.47
C LEU A 804 0.94 -21.06 -16.63
N ASN A 805 -0.24 -21.68 -16.67
CA ASN A 805 -0.70 -22.52 -17.75
C ASN A 805 -1.89 -21.88 -18.45
N GLU A 806 -2.06 -22.11 -19.75
CA GLU A 806 -3.26 -21.72 -20.46
C GLU A 806 -4.49 -22.43 -19.86
N GLY A 807 -5.55 -21.66 -19.61
CA GLY A 807 -6.73 -22.13 -18.87
C GLY A 807 -6.61 -22.11 -17.35
N GLY A 808 -5.37 -22.06 -16.80
CA GLY A 808 -5.08 -21.92 -15.37
C GLY A 808 -5.23 -20.49 -14.84
N SER A 809 -4.67 -20.24 -13.66
CA SER A 809 -4.78 -18.97 -12.95
C SER A 809 -3.43 -18.49 -12.47
N TYR A 810 -3.27 -17.17 -12.36
CA TYR A 810 -2.09 -16.57 -11.76
C TYR A 810 -1.95 -17.01 -10.30
N GLY A 811 -0.81 -17.65 -9.95
CA GLY A 811 -0.56 -18.19 -8.62
C GLY A 811 -0.87 -19.66 -8.44
N ASP A 812 -1.06 -20.40 -9.53
CA ASP A 812 -1.22 -21.85 -9.48
C ASP A 812 0.08 -22.52 -8.99
N LEU A 813 -0.05 -23.25 -7.88
CA LEU A 813 1.06 -23.86 -7.15
C LEU A 813 1.17 -25.34 -7.51
N TYR A 814 2.36 -25.75 -7.93
CA TYR A 814 2.76 -27.12 -8.16
C TYR A 814 3.80 -27.54 -7.15
N VAL A 815 3.64 -28.73 -6.57
CA VAL A 815 4.43 -29.23 -5.46
C VAL A 815 5.01 -30.60 -5.74
N ARG A 816 6.18 -30.89 -5.21
CA ARG A 816 6.78 -32.21 -5.24
C ARG A 816 5.99 -33.15 -4.33
N GLN A 817 5.74 -34.36 -4.83
CA GLN A 817 5.01 -35.41 -4.13
C GLN A 817 5.90 -36.64 -3.86
N ILE A 818 5.44 -37.53 -3.00
CA ILE A 818 6.02 -38.85 -2.84
C ILE A 818 5.47 -39.80 -3.92
N GLN A 819 6.25 -40.79 -4.27
CA GLN A 819 5.80 -41.87 -5.16
C GLN A 819 4.77 -42.75 -4.45
N ARG A 820 3.70 -43.10 -5.18
CA ARG A 820 2.65 -43.99 -4.73
C ARG A 820 2.50 -45.19 -5.68
N ASP A 821 2.14 -46.35 -5.15
CA ASP A 821 1.82 -47.53 -5.93
C ASP A 821 0.42 -47.44 -6.59
N ALA A 822 0.01 -48.49 -7.27
CA ALA A 822 -1.29 -48.53 -7.95
C ALA A 822 -2.49 -48.44 -6.97
N ASP A 823 -2.30 -48.81 -5.73
CA ASP A 823 -3.32 -48.73 -4.67
C ASP A 823 -3.28 -47.35 -3.95
N GLY A 824 -2.44 -46.42 -4.38
CA GLY A 824 -2.26 -45.07 -3.79
C GLY A 824 -1.40 -45.06 -2.54
N LYS A 825 -0.76 -46.16 -2.17
CA LYS A 825 0.08 -46.26 -0.98
C LYS A 825 1.50 -45.74 -1.23
N PRO A 826 2.14 -45.04 -0.25
CA PRO A 826 3.52 -44.58 -0.36
C PRO A 826 4.51 -45.74 -0.64
N VAL A 827 5.41 -45.54 -1.60
CA VAL A 827 6.49 -46.48 -1.93
C VAL A 827 7.68 -46.22 -1.02
N LYS A 828 8.26 -47.31 -0.47
CA LYS A 828 9.50 -47.28 0.31
C LYS A 828 10.72 -47.65 -0.54
N ASN A 829 11.83 -46.98 -0.30
CA ASN A 829 13.14 -47.42 -0.79
C ASN A 829 13.73 -48.55 0.10
N ALA A 830 14.92 -49.02 -0.25
CA ALA A 830 15.63 -50.05 0.50
C ALA A 830 15.92 -49.67 1.96
N ASP A 831 16.05 -48.38 2.28
CA ASP A 831 16.30 -47.86 3.62
C ASP A 831 15.00 -47.64 4.41
N GLY A 832 13.84 -48.03 3.90
CA GLY A 832 12.54 -47.80 4.52
C GLY A 832 12.05 -46.37 4.48
N LYS A 833 12.66 -45.48 3.68
CA LYS A 833 12.28 -44.08 3.48
C LYS A 833 11.27 -43.95 2.36
N PRO A 834 10.39 -42.95 2.38
CA PRO A 834 9.50 -42.67 1.24
C PRO A 834 10.33 -42.24 0.02
N VAL A 835 9.89 -42.64 -1.18
CA VAL A 835 10.50 -42.23 -2.46
C VAL A 835 9.89 -40.90 -2.91
N LEU A 836 10.73 -39.91 -3.23
CA LEU A 836 10.29 -38.65 -3.78
C LEU A 836 10.16 -38.74 -5.31
N MET A 837 9.12 -38.13 -5.87
CA MET A 837 9.00 -37.92 -7.32
C MET A 837 10.00 -36.86 -7.80
N GLY A 838 10.18 -36.75 -9.09
CA GLY A 838 11.00 -35.71 -9.73
C GLY A 838 10.44 -34.29 -9.53
N ASP A 839 11.10 -33.31 -10.14
CA ASP A 839 10.67 -31.90 -10.18
C ASP A 839 10.27 -31.45 -11.59
N SER A 840 10.09 -32.40 -12.52
CA SER A 840 9.47 -32.13 -13.82
C SER A 840 7.99 -31.78 -13.62
N MET A 841 7.38 -31.05 -14.55
CA MET A 841 5.95 -30.71 -14.42
C MET A 841 5.06 -31.95 -14.46
N GLU A 842 5.51 -33.04 -15.06
CA GLU A 842 4.80 -34.33 -15.09
C GLU A 842 4.80 -35.02 -13.72
N ASP A 843 5.86 -34.86 -12.96
CA ASP A 843 6.02 -35.44 -11.62
C ASP A 843 5.39 -34.60 -10.51
N MET A 844 5.19 -33.30 -10.76
CA MET A 844 4.64 -32.38 -9.75
C MET A 844 3.10 -32.43 -9.72
N LYS A 845 2.56 -32.24 -8.52
CA LYS A 845 1.12 -32.20 -8.26
C LYS A 845 0.62 -30.76 -8.17
N TYR A 846 -0.50 -30.46 -8.83
CA TYR A 846 -1.23 -29.22 -8.61
C TYR A 846 -1.81 -29.18 -7.18
N ALA A 847 -1.42 -28.18 -6.40
CA ALA A 847 -1.79 -28.04 -5.00
C ALA A 847 -2.85 -26.95 -4.76
N GLY A 848 -3.27 -26.25 -5.80
CA GLY A 848 -4.23 -25.16 -5.74
C GLY A 848 -3.61 -23.80 -6.03
N ASN A 849 -4.40 -22.74 -5.88
CA ASN A 849 -3.98 -21.37 -6.18
C ASN A 849 -3.63 -20.62 -4.89
N MET A 850 -2.54 -19.85 -4.89
CA MET A 850 -2.08 -19.09 -3.73
C MET A 850 -2.93 -17.84 -3.43
N ASN A 851 -3.69 -17.32 -4.42
CA ASN A 851 -4.52 -16.14 -4.25
C ASN A 851 -5.91 -16.51 -3.72
N ALA A 852 -6.39 -15.80 -2.71
CA ALA A 852 -7.76 -15.88 -2.24
C ALA A 852 -8.72 -15.29 -3.28
N LYS A 853 -9.87 -15.97 -3.51
CA LYS A 853 -10.90 -15.48 -4.43
C LYS A 853 -11.83 -14.45 -3.79
N VAL A 854 -12.10 -14.57 -2.49
CA VAL A 854 -13.01 -13.70 -1.75
C VAL A 854 -12.25 -12.98 -0.65
N ASN A 855 -12.46 -11.67 -0.54
CA ASN A 855 -12.01 -10.88 0.59
C ASN A 855 -13.20 -10.09 1.14
N PHE A 856 -13.27 -9.94 2.47
CA PHE A 856 -14.29 -9.13 3.11
C PHE A 856 -13.73 -8.34 4.29
N GLY A 857 -14.44 -7.28 4.65
CA GLY A 857 -14.20 -6.49 5.84
C GLY A 857 -15.52 -6.03 6.43
N TRP A 858 -15.61 -6.03 7.76
CA TRP A 858 -16.78 -5.59 8.50
C TRP A 858 -16.38 -4.66 9.63
N THR A 859 -16.63 -3.38 9.43
CA THR A 859 -16.35 -2.31 10.41
C THR A 859 -17.62 -1.96 11.17
N ASN A 860 -17.50 -1.80 12.47
CA ASN A 860 -18.57 -1.29 13.34
C ASN A 860 -18.03 -0.17 14.22
N THR A 861 -18.80 0.90 14.35
CA THR A 861 -18.49 2.03 15.24
C THR A 861 -19.72 2.40 16.05
N PHE A 862 -19.57 2.46 17.34
CA PHE A 862 -20.58 2.86 18.31
C PHE A 862 -20.11 4.13 19.00
N HIS A 863 -20.97 5.14 18.99
CA HIS A 863 -20.78 6.37 19.77
C HIS A 863 -21.79 6.40 20.91
N TYR A 864 -21.31 6.55 22.12
CA TYR A 864 -22.15 6.77 23.28
C TYR A 864 -21.61 7.95 24.09
N LYS A 865 -22.27 9.11 24.00
CA LYS A 865 -21.77 10.38 24.54
C LYS A 865 -20.34 10.65 24.01
N ASP A 866 -19.39 10.74 24.92
CA ASP A 866 -17.97 10.97 24.62
C ASP A 866 -17.17 9.68 24.38
N PHE A 867 -17.80 8.50 24.52
CA PHE A 867 -17.17 7.22 24.22
C PHE A 867 -17.34 6.82 22.75
N THR A 868 -16.30 6.27 22.19
CA THR A 868 -16.31 5.67 20.85
C THR A 868 -15.71 4.27 20.92
N LEU A 869 -16.48 3.25 20.54
CA LEU A 869 -16.02 1.88 20.34
C LEU A 869 -16.03 1.58 18.86
N SER A 870 -14.90 1.17 18.30
CA SER A 870 -14.79 0.73 16.90
C SER A 870 -14.07 -0.58 16.80
N PHE A 871 -14.52 -1.48 15.89
CA PHE A 871 -13.80 -2.69 15.56
C PHE A 871 -13.92 -3.03 14.07
N LEU A 872 -12.91 -3.73 13.56
CA LEU A 872 -12.84 -4.26 12.20
C LEU A 872 -12.55 -5.76 12.26
N ILE A 873 -13.43 -6.54 11.64
CA ILE A 873 -13.22 -7.95 11.36
C ILE A 873 -12.95 -8.07 9.87
N ASP A 874 -11.85 -8.73 9.48
CA ASP A 874 -11.56 -9.00 8.09
C ASP A 874 -11.27 -10.48 7.85
N GLY A 875 -11.34 -10.88 6.59
CA GLY A 875 -11.04 -12.26 6.24
C GLY A 875 -10.92 -12.48 4.74
N LYS A 876 -10.40 -13.67 4.44
CA LYS A 876 -10.17 -14.17 3.09
C LYS A 876 -10.70 -15.61 3.00
N PHE A 877 -11.33 -15.94 1.87
CA PHE A 877 -11.74 -17.31 1.60
C PHE A 877 -11.04 -17.83 0.34
N GLY A 878 -10.50 -19.05 0.45
CA GLY A 878 -9.64 -19.64 -0.58
C GLY A 878 -8.17 -19.30 -0.38
N GLY A 879 -7.38 -19.53 -1.41
CA GLY A 879 -5.93 -19.40 -1.37
C GLY A 879 -5.22 -20.60 -0.74
N ARG A 880 -3.92 -20.70 -1.02
CA ARG A 880 -3.01 -21.70 -0.44
C ARG A 880 -1.80 -21.00 0.17
N VAL A 881 -1.26 -21.59 1.21
CA VAL A 881 -0.02 -21.19 1.86
C VAL A 881 0.94 -22.37 1.85
N LEU A 882 2.13 -22.14 1.32
CA LEU A 882 3.24 -23.09 1.39
C LEU A 882 4.14 -22.71 2.55
N SER A 883 4.31 -23.61 3.55
CA SER A 883 5.25 -23.39 4.67
C SER A 883 6.50 -24.25 4.52
N ALA A 884 7.55 -23.65 3.98
CA ALA A 884 8.88 -24.24 4.00
C ALA A 884 9.51 -24.19 5.41
N THR A 885 9.03 -23.27 6.27
CA THR A 885 9.38 -23.24 7.70
C THR A 885 9.02 -24.57 8.36
N GLU A 886 7.76 -25.00 8.27
CA GLU A 886 7.30 -26.27 8.85
C GLU A 886 8.05 -27.48 8.27
N ALA A 887 8.28 -27.48 6.94
CA ALA A 887 9.06 -28.52 6.29
C ALA A 887 10.48 -28.64 6.88
N THR A 888 11.11 -27.49 7.14
CA THR A 888 12.45 -27.46 7.74
C THR A 888 12.44 -27.88 9.20
N LEU A 889 11.47 -27.41 9.99
CA LEU A 889 11.32 -27.83 11.40
C LEU A 889 11.15 -29.34 11.54
N ASP A 890 10.42 -29.96 10.62
CA ASP A 890 10.26 -31.41 10.55
C ASP A 890 11.55 -32.13 10.19
N GLY A 891 12.18 -31.72 9.09
CA GLY A 891 13.44 -32.31 8.66
C GLY A 891 14.53 -32.24 9.72
N TRP A 892 14.53 -31.18 10.54
CA TRP A 892 15.47 -30.96 11.64
C TRP A 892 15.04 -31.63 12.96
N GLY A 893 13.85 -32.22 13.04
CA GLY A 893 13.35 -32.92 14.24
C GLY A 893 12.98 -32.01 15.41
N VAL A 894 12.74 -30.72 15.14
CA VAL A 894 12.43 -29.70 16.17
C VAL A 894 10.95 -29.40 16.31
N SER A 895 10.10 -29.80 15.34
CA SER A 895 8.65 -29.55 15.38
C SER A 895 7.96 -30.44 16.44
N GLU A 896 6.81 -29.95 16.95
CA GLU A 896 5.95 -30.69 17.91
C GLU A 896 5.59 -32.08 17.35
N ARG A 897 5.14 -32.16 16.09
CA ARG A 897 4.71 -33.39 15.42
C ARG A 897 5.82 -34.43 15.26
N THR A 898 7.10 -34.00 15.13
CA THR A 898 8.23 -34.96 15.17
C THR A 898 8.47 -35.56 16.53
N GLY A 899 8.21 -34.81 17.60
CA GLY A 899 8.24 -35.30 18.96
C GLY A 899 7.13 -36.32 19.24
N ASP A 900 5.91 -36.02 18.81
CA ASP A 900 4.75 -36.88 18.95
C ASP A 900 4.92 -38.19 18.17
N ALA A 901 5.42 -38.13 16.94
CA ALA A 901 5.71 -39.30 16.13
C ALA A 901 6.75 -40.22 16.79
N ARG A 902 7.82 -39.65 17.41
CA ARG A 902 8.83 -40.42 18.17
C ARG A 902 8.26 -41.05 19.42
N ASN A 903 7.35 -40.39 20.11
CA ASN A 903 6.63 -40.99 21.23
C ASN A 903 5.73 -42.16 20.78
N ALA A 904 5.10 -42.05 19.57
CA ALA A 904 4.31 -43.13 18.98
C ALA A 904 5.16 -44.24 18.34
N GLY A 905 6.46 -44.03 18.14
CA GLY A 905 7.39 -44.96 17.52
C GLY A 905 7.26 -45.11 16.02
N LYS A 906 6.26 -44.51 15.38
CA LYS A 906 5.96 -44.64 13.97
C LYS A 906 5.17 -43.44 13.41
N VAL A 907 5.23 -43.29 12.09
CA VAL A 907 4.35 -42.45 11.30
C VAL A 907 3.56 -43.36 10.37
N VAL A 908 2.24 -43.20 10.31
CA VAL A 908 1.38 -44.00 9.44
C VAL A 908 0.77 -43.08 8.36
N VAL A 909 1.02 -43.37 7.10
CA VAL A 909 0.49 -42.60 5.97
C VAL A 909 -0.16 -43.58 4.98
N ASP A 910 -1.43 -43.40 4.69
CA ASP A 910 -2.23 -44.22 3.78
C ASP A 910 -2.04 -45.72 4.07
N GLY A 911 -1.96 -46.08 5.38
CA GLY A 911 -1.79 -47.48 5.87
C GLY A 911 -0.35 -48.01 5.85
N VAL A 912 0.63 -47.23 5.40
CA VAL A 912 2.05 -47.60 5.40
C VAL A 912 2.76 -46.99 6.62
N GLU A 913 3.46 -47.79 7.40
CA GLU A 913 4.19 -47.34 8.59
C GLU A 913 5.64 -46.97 8.24
N PHE A 914 6.12 -45.84 8.73
CA PHE A 914 7.50 -45.37 8.60
C PHE A 914 8.13 -45.11 9.98
N ALA A 915 9.43 -45.29 10.08
CA ALA A 915 10.17 -44.78 11.24
C ALA A 915 10.13 -43.22 11.21
N PRO A 916 9.91 -42.55 12.36
CA PRO A 916 9.72 -41.12 12.41
C PRO A 916 10.86 -40.32 11.74
N GLN A 917 12.10 -40.64 12.04
CA GLN A 917 13.26 -39.99 11.45
C GLN A 917 13.33 -40.24 9.94
N ALA A 918 13.15 -41.49 9.46
CA ALA A 918 13.18 -41.84 8.06
C ALA A 918 12.11 -41.09 7.27
N TRP A 919 10.92 -40.93 7.85
CA TRP A 919 9.84 -40.12 7.25
C TRP A 919 10.19 -38.64 7.16
N TYR A 920 10.40 -38.00 8.32
CA TYR A 920 10.52 -36.55 8.37
C TYR A 920 11.82 -36.00 7.77
N THR A 921 12.92 -36.74 7.74
CA THR A 921 14.15 -36.31 7.05
C THR A 921 14.04 -36.40 5.53
N THR A 922 13.03 -37.12 5.01
CA THR A 922 12.77 -37.25 3.56
C THR A 922 11.66 -36.34 3.09
N VAL A 923 10.50 -36.32 3.79
CA VAL A 923 9.39 -35.45 3.40
C VAL A 923 9.62 -34.00 3.84
N GLY A 924 10.39 -33.75 4.88
CA GLY A 924 10.79 -32.43 5.34
C GLY A 924 12.13 -31.99 4.75
N ALA A 925 12.41 -30.70 4.85
CA ALA A 925 13.65 -30.10 4.37
C ALA A 925 14.77 -30.32 5.41
N SER A 926 15.41 -31.49 5.39
CA SER A 926 16.52 -31.82 6.30
C SER A 926 17.81 -31.05 5.99
N ASN A 927 17.96 -30.58 4.75
CA ASN A 927 19.00 -29.68 4.32
C ASN A 927 18.36 -28.63 3.39
N PHE A 928 18.79 -27.38 3.48
CA PHE A 928 18.28 -26.30 2.65
C PHE A 928 18.45 -26.48 1.14
N ASN A 929 19.36 -27.38 0.71
CA ASN A 929 19.59 -27.73 -0.69
C ASN A 929 19.00 -29.08 -1.10
N SER A 930 18.38 -29.82 -0.20
CA SER A 930 17.82 -31.13 -0.53
C SER A 930 16.34 -31.03 -0.94
N PRO A 931 15.93 -31.84 -1.90
CA PRO A 931 14.53 -31.92 -2.28
C PRO A 931 13.69 -32.54 -1.16
N TYR A 932 12.42 -32.12 -1.04
CA TYR A 932 11.47 -32.60 -0.03
C TYR A 932 10.04 -32.65 -0.60
N ALA A 933 9.14 -33.32 0.09
CA ALA A 933 7.75 -33.50 -0.36
C ALA A 933 6.86 -32.32 0.06
N THR A 934 6.84 -31.24 -0.73
CA THR A 934 6.06 -30.03 -0.43
C THR A 934 4.55 -30.27 -0.37
N GLU A 935 4.03 -31.39 -0.89
CA GLU A 935 2.58 -31.73 -0.82
C GLU A 935 2.05 -31.76 0.61
N PHE A 936 2.91 -32.05 1.62
CA PHE A 936 2.53 -32.13 3.05
C PHE A 936 2.56 -30.80 3.77
N TYR A 937 3.02 -29.72 3.09
CA TYR A 937 3.27 -28.40 3.69
C TYR A 937 2.45 -27.29 3.02
N VAL A 938 1.39 -27.67 2.30
CA VAL A 938 0.44 -26.72 1.70
C VAL A 938 -0.84 -26.70 2.52
N TYR A 939 -1.17 -25.53 3.04
CA TYR A 939 -2.30 -25.27 3.93
C TYR A 939 -3.35 -24.40 3.23
N LYS A 940 -4.58 -24.35 3.78
CA LYS A 940 -5.61 -23.42 3.30
C LYS A 940 -5.26 -22.00 3.74
N GLY A 941 -5.35 -21.05 2.83
CA GLY A 941 -5.15 -19.63 3.10
C GLY A 941 -6.37 -18.92 3.71
N THR A 942 -7.51 -19.64 3.81
CA THR A 942 -8.73 -19.11 4.43
C THR A 942 -8.50 -18.69 5.87
N ASN A 943 -8.88 -17.44 6.19
CA ASN A 943 -8.77 -16.93 7.54
C ASN A 943 -9.81 -15.83 7.83
N VAL A 944 -10.15 -15.67 9.10
CA VAL A 944 -11.00 -14.61 9.64
C VAL A 944 -10.39 -14.13 10.94
N ARG A 945 -10.19 -12.82 11.09
CA ARG A 945 -9.51 -12.25 12.29
C ARG A 945 -10.17 -10.98 12.80
N MET A 946 -9.95 -10.69 14.08
CA MET A 946 -10.16 -9.39 14.68
C MET A 946 -8.96 -8.50 14.29
N ARG A 947 -9.15 -7.66 13.27
CA ARG A 947 -8.07 -6.83 12.69
C ARG A 947 -7.76 -5.62 13.55
N GLU A 948 -8.80 -4.86 13.93
CA GLU A 948 -8.67 -3.63 14.68
C GLU A 948 -9.74 -3.57 15.79
N LEU A 949 -9.36 -3.01 16.94
CA LEU A 949 -10.27 -2.67 18.04
C LEU A 949 -9.79 -1.36 18.65
N SER A 950 -10.70 -0.41 18.86
CA SER A 950 -10.44 0.87 19.52
C SER A 950 -11.55 1.21 20.50
N LEU A 951 -11.19 1.64 21.71
CA LEU A 951 -12.10 2.20 22.71
C LEU A 951 -11.56 3.56 23.12
N GLY A 952 -12.20 4.62 22.67
CA GLY A 952 -11.82 6.00 22.91
C GLY A 952 -12.78 6.75 23.82
N TYR A 953 -12.23 7.74 24.52
CA TYR A 953 -12.98 8.75 25.27
C TYR A 953 -12.48 10.15 24.92
N THR A 954 -13.40 11.09 24.64
CA THR A 954 -13.07 12.48 24.31
C THR A 954 -13.36 13.38 25.49
N PHE A 955 -12.33 13.93 26.10
CA PHE A 955 -12.41 14.95 27.14
C PHE A 955 -12.66 16.30 26.45
N ARG A 956 -13.91 16.77 26.46
CA ARG A 956 -14.26 18.07 25.84
C ARG A 956 -13.84 19.21 26.74
N ASN A 957 -13.33 20.27 26.12
CA ASN A 957 -12.95 21.52 26.81
C ASN A 957 -11.96 21.34 27.98
N LEU A 958 -11.13 20.28 27.96
CA LEU A 958 -10.20 19.95 29.06
C LEU A 958 -9.22 21.11 29.38
N PHE A 959 -8.84 21.89 28.38
CA PHE A 959 -7.96 23.05 28.50
C PHE A 959 -8.68 24.37 28.16
N GLY A 960 -10.02 24.38 28.22
CA GLY A 960 -10.87 25.54 27.90
C GLY A 960 -11.02 25.82 26.40
N ASN A 961 -12.02 26.62 26.02
CA ASN A 961 -12.25 27.18 24.68
C ASN A 961 -12.16 26.19 23.51
N GLY A 962 -12.87 25.06 23.59
CA GLY A 962 -12.98 24.10 22.48
C GLY A 962 -11.77 23.19 22.32
N LYS A 963 -10.84 23.14 23.26
CA LYS A 963 -9.65 22.27 23.23
C LYS A 963 -10.00 20.90 23.76
N ASN A 964 -9.94 19.89 22.87
CA ASN A 964 -10.35 18.53 23.16
C ASN A 964 -9.17 17.57 23.19
N LEU A 965 -9.15 16.69 24.21
CA LEU A 965 -8.22 15.55 24.27
C LEU A 965 -8.99 14.25 24.02
N THR A 966 -8.65 13.50 23.00
CA THR A 966 -9.15 12.15 22.80
C THR A 966 -8.08 11.15 23.22
N ALA A 967 -8.42 10.24 24.13
CA ALA A 967 -7.58 9.12 24.54
C ALA A 967 -8.26 7.81 24.14
N ALA A 968 -7.58 6.94 23.38
CA ALA A 968 -8.13 5.68 22.93
C ALA A 968 -7.17 4.51 23.22
N LEU A 969 -7.70 3.45 23.82
CA LEU A 969 -7.05 2.15 23.83
C LEU A 969 -7.22 1.52 22.46
N ILE A 970 -6.14 1.07 21.88
CA ILE A 970 -6.12 0.50 20.52
C ILE A 970 -5.48 -0.87 20.52
N ALA A 971 -5.98 -1.71 19.64
CA ALA A 971 -5.42 -3.04 19.42
C ALA A 971 -5.47 -3.40 17.93
N ARG A 972 -4.48 -4.15 17.47
CA ARG A 972 -4.42 -4.64 16.10
C ARG A 972 -4.00 -6.10 16.05
N ASN A 973 -4.60 -6.87 15.11
CA ASN A 973 -4.36 -8.31 14.92
C ASN A 973 -4.52 -9.09 16.23
N LEU A 974 -5.65 -8.92 16.94
CA LEU A 974 -5.81 -9.49 18.27
C LEU A 974 -5.78 -11.02 18.28
N PHE A 975 -6.57 -11.64 17.40
CA PHE A 975 -6.68 -13.09 17.26
C PHE A 975 -7.37 -13.46 15.94
N PHE A 976 -7.25 -14.75 15.59
CA PHE A 976 -8.02 -15.34 14.49
C PHE A 976 -9.27 -16.03 15.05
N PHE A 977 -10.42 -15.77 14.43
CA PHE A 977 -11.62 -16.58 14.61
C PHE A 977 -11.46 -17.93 13.90
N TYR A 978 -10.76 -17.92 12.75
CA TYR A 978 -10.46 -19.12 11.97
C TYR A 978 -9.15 -18.95 11.18
N LYS A 979 -8.32 -19.98 11.18
CA LYS A 979 -7.18 -20.20 10.28
C LYS A 979 -6.80 -21.68 10.25
N ASP A 980 -6.19 -22.13 9.14
CA ASP A 980 -5.69 -23.49 8.95
C ASP A 980 -4.14 -23.55 8.98
N ALA A 981 -3.49 -22.58 8.34
CA ALA A 981 -2.03 -22.52 8.23
C ALA A 981 -1.34 -22.40 9.60
N PRO A 982 -0.15 -22.97 9.79
CA PRO A 982 0.62 -22.88 11.05
C PRO A 982 1.18 -21.46 11.28
N CYS A 983 1.28 -20.66 10.25
CA CYS A 983 1.69 -19.25 10.24
C CYS A 983 0.50 -18.31 9.98
N ASP A 984 0.76 -17.01 9.88
CA ASP A 984 -0.24 -16.05 9.40
C ASP A 984 -0.49 -16.28 7.90
N PRO A 985 -1.72 -16.56 7.46
CA PRO A 985 -2.02 -16.77 6.05
C PRO A 985 -1.77 -15.57 5.12
N ASP A 986 -1.59 -14.36 5.67
CA ASP A 986 -1.19 -13.16 4.93
C ASP A 986 0.33 -13.08 4.72
N VAL A 987 1.06 -14.15 4.97
CA VAL A 987 2.51 -14.23 4.80
C VAL A 987 2.95 -13.92 3.37
N SER A 988 4.07 -13.21 3.25
CA SER A 988 4.72 -12.93 1.97
C SER A 988 6.23 -12.78 2.15
N MET A 989 7.00 -13.36 1.24
CA MET A 989 8.45 -13.17 1.20
C MET A 989 8.85 -11.81 0.60
N GLY A 990 7.94 -11.11 -0.07
CA GLY A 990 8.23 -9.86 -0.74
C GLY A 990 7.05 -9.31 -1.54
N THR A 991 7.27 -8.20 -2.23
CA THR A 991 6.26 -7.54 -3.08
C THR A 991 6.27 -8.03 -4.54
N GLY A 992 7.22 -8.90 -4.91
CA GLY A 992 7.33 -9.51 -6.22
C GLY A 992 6.11 -10.34 -6.62
N ASN A 993 6.05 -10.75 -7.88
CA ASN A 993 5.00 -11.63 -8.39
C ASN A 993 5.29 -13.08 -8.00
N GLY A 994 4.27 -13.83 -7.56
CA GLY A 994 4.37 -15.27 -7.25
C GLY A 994 4.93 -15.62 -5.85
N VAL A 995 5.19 -14.64 -4.95
CA VAL A 995 5.80 -14.88 -3.63
C VAL A 995 4.88 -14.65 -2.45
N GLN A 996 3.64 -14.30 -2.69
CA GLN A 996 2.60 -14.21 -1.67
C GLN A 996 2.17 -15.63 -1.27
N GLY A 997 1.88 -15.85 0.02
CA GLY A 997 1.49 -17.16 0.53
C GLY A 997 2.67 -18.15 0.70
N VAL A 998 3.91 -17.67 0.72
CA VAL A 998 5.11 -18.48 0.97
C VAL A 998 5.71 -18.09 2.31
N ASP A 999 5.81 -19.06 3.19
CA ASP A 999 6.43 -18.95 4.51
C ASP A 999 7.80 -19.66 4.52
N ILE A 1000 8.87 -18.87 4.63
CA ILE A 1000 10.25 -19.37 4.78
C ILE A 1000 10.92 -18.55 5.87
N PHE A 1001 10.83 -18.99 7.11
CA PHE A 1001 11.36 -18.28 8.29
C PHE A 1001 10.97 -16.79 8.32
N ASN A 1002 9.74 -16.51 7.94
CA ASN A 1002 9.20 -15.17 7.98
C ASN A 1002 9.07 -14.69 9.43
N LEU A 1003 9.28 -13.38 9.66
CA LEU A 1003 9.00 -12.80 10.97
C LEU A 1003 7.52 -13.06 11.30
N PRO A 1004 7.20 -13.61 12.48
CA PRO A 1004 5.83 -13.78 12.93
C PRO A 1004 5.06 -12.46 12.87
N SER A 1005 3.81 -12.52 12.42
CA SER A 1005 2.94 -11.33 12.49
C SER A 1005 2.77 -10.89 13.94
N SER A 1006 2.68 -9.57 14.15
CA SER A 1006 2.56 -8.99 15.48
C SER A 1006 1.11 -8.78 15.88
N ARG A 1007 0.81 -9.07 17.15
CA ARG A 1007 -0.32 -8.52 17.87
C ARG A 1007 0.14 -7.25 18.55
N SER A 1008 -0.59 -6.15 18.37
CA SER A 1008 -0.24 -4.89 19.02
C SER A 1008 -1.37 -4.39 19.93
N LEU A 1009 -0.98 -3.85 21.09
CA LEU A 1009 -1.84 -3.18 22.07
C LEU A 1009 -1.23 -1.82 22.38
N GLY A 1010 -2.04 -0.79 22.51
CA GLY A 1010 -1.49 0.55 22.72
C GLY A 1010 -2.49 1.62 23.12
N LEU A 1011 -1.97 2.83 23.18
CA LEU A 1011 -2.68 4.04 23.53
C LEU A 1011 -2.49 5.08 22.41
N ASN A 1012 -3.59 5.68 21.97
CA ASN A 1012 -3.60 6.79 21.02
C ASN A 1012 -4.14 8.04 21.71
N LEU A 1013 -3.34 9.11 21.73
CA LEU A 1013 -3.69 10.41 22.31
C LEU A 1013 -3.74 11.44 21.19
N LYS A 1014 -4.83 12.19 21.07
CA LYS A 1014 -5.00 13.29 20.11
C LYS A 1014 -5.47 14.54 20.85
N LEU A 1015 -4.72 15.60 20.68
CA LEU A 1015 -5.02 16.91 21.28
C LEU A 1015 -5.17 17.94 20.17
N ASN A 1016 -6.32 18.60 20.15
CA ASN A 1016 -6.65 19.65 19.18
C ASN A 1016 -6.82 20.98 19.92
N PHE A 1017 -6.10 22.03 19.41
CA PHE A 1017 -6.15 23.39 19.92
C PHE A 1017 -6.77 24.36 18.92
#